data_2187aaf409d5fc3befd835bccd459b63
#
_entry.id   2187aaf409d5fc3befd835bccd459b63
#
_cell.length_a   1.000
_cell.length_b   1.000
_cell.length_c   1.000
_cell.angle_alpha   90.00
_cell.angle_beta   90.00
_cell.angle_gamma   90.00
#
_symmetry.space_group_name_H-M   'P 1'
#
loop_
_entity.id
_entity.type
_entity.pdbx_description
1 polymer ?
#
loop_
_entity_poly.entity_id
_entity_poly.type
_entity_poly.pdbx_seq_one_letter_code
_entity_poly.pdbx_strand_id
1 'polypeptide(L)'
;MSGYRAQAESEIAIVARRGEGHEGAVSIEQTQNEVRWTRDGNFEQRVVGYRAQAIGLQFSSLSFFRQAWTVPSLYGNRLTLLFGQDTSRQRPSRRRIDQRLVAVHPLAEDRERVYRYTGGDTQVTLRVDGREIPIVRIIAEPREDAPDSTVAFRGELDLDASRDVLVRMRGYFVRKAPAPSLLARLLTVGGFEAVAFVELENGEIDGRYWLPTYQRFEAQAALTGATDSRSIFRVVTRFRDHEVQLADTTLLADVDSLMSRPYPLSFAPAESLSTVSGWHRALGAATSDVHSDDFNDIAPDVWRPTGRPRLEWRTQRLMDLVHVNRVEGVYTGYGAELRLRDAAPGVTLRANAGWAWSEMTARGRASAEWRRGASTYLVRAGRSLDLTNDFRSIFDSGSTMGPIFGADNYDYVDRRLAALGIWRQIGAGRSAILRVESGPARDRTVMRRLSRGLVRGDSGFRENRGVREGDYWRHWASLEWHPDVSADFVRPGVGALVNAEMAHGDLRYARLEGRVMARHSAGPVTLAARGDVGTLLGASPPPQQLFELGRNQNLPGYGYKEFAGTDAAIVRGLVMYSLGVLRAPIRVRRWFLPAVSPALAIGAQSGWTQVRGNGGRAAMLELGLLPTPPQLDGIQGVDVTPQSVSRETSGVRTSVTVGFRVFGGAVGVGMARAVDRRTGWRLLVDFSPGV
;
A
#
# COMPACT_ATOMS: atom_id res chain seq x y z
N MET A 1 -0.95 18.40 39.92
CA MET A 1 -1.93 18.16 38.87
C MET A 1 -2.75 16.91 39.21
N SER A 2 -4.07 17.01 39.20
CA SER A 2 -4.98 15.86 39.41
C SER A 2 -5.42 15.22 38.11
N GLY A 3 -5.37 15.98 37.04
CA GLY A 3 -5.72 15.51 35.73
C GLY A 3 -5.59 16.58 34.66
N TYR A 4 -5.90 16.22 33.42
CA TYR A 4 -6.03 17.16 32.31
C TYR A 4 -7.17 16.73 31.37
N ARG A 5 -7.67 17.68 30.62
CA ARG A 5 -8.49 17.46 29.43
C ARG A 5 -7.73 18.00 28.23
N ALA A 6 -7.97 17.41 27.06
CA ALA A 6 -7.39 17.91 25.82
C ALA A 6 -8.27 17.48 24.62
N GLN A 7 -8.12 18.22 23.52
CA GLN A 7 -8.62 17.80 22.22
C GLN A 7 -7.55 16.95 21.53
N ALA A 8 -7.92 15.79 20.99
CA ALA A 8 -7.00 14.92 20.28
C ALA A 8 -7.53 14.63 18.85
N GLU A 9 -6.73 14.97 17.86
CA GLU A 9 -7.00 14.61 16.46
C GLU A 9 -6.11 13.45 16.08
N SER A 10 -6.72 12.28 15.83
CA SER A 10 -6.02 11.05 15.47
C SER A 10 -6.29 10.69 14.03
N GLU A 11 -5.24 10.48 13.26
CA GLU A 11 -5.29 9.96 11.90
C GLU A 11 -4.73 8.55 11.87
N ILE A 12 -5.49 7.63 11.32
CA ILE A 12 -5.20 6.22 11.25
C ILE A 12 -5.08 5.85 9.77
N ALA A 13 -3.95 5.29 9.38
CA ALA A 13 -3.76 4.83 8.01
C ALA A 13 -3.37 3.36 7.98
N ILE A 14 -3.96 2.63 7.05
CA ILE A 14 -3.43 1.37 6.59
C ILE A 14 -2.62 1.66 5.33
N VAL A 15 -1.33 1.43 5.42
CA VAL A 15 -0.37 1.75 4.38
C VAL A 15 0.17 0.44 3.81
N ALA A 16 0.11 0.28 2.50
CA ALA A 16 0.79 -0.80 1.81
C ALA A 16 2.20 -0.31 1.42
N ARG A 17 3.22 -1.04 1.86
CA ARG A 17 4.60 -0.82 1.45
C ARG A 17 5.04 -1.93 0.51
N ARG A 18 5.45 -1.58 -0.70
CA ARG A 18 6.02 -2.51 -1.68
C ARG A 18 7.53 -2.31 -1.76
N GLY A 19 8.27 -3.42 -1.58
CA GLY A 19 9.72 -3.54 -1.83
C GLY A 19 10.56 -2.39 -1.29
N GLU A 20 10.71 -1.34 -2.06
CA GLU A 20 11.72 -0.30 -1.91
C GLU A 20 11.29 0.95 -1.18
N GLY A 21 10.32 0.86 -0.30
CA GLY A 21 9.90 2.01 0.46
C GLY A 21 8.77 2.82 -0.19
N HIS A 22 8.14 2.30 -1.26
CA HIS A 22 6.87 2.81 -1.72
C HIS A 22 5.81 2.58 -0.67
N GLU A 23 5.36 3.63 -0.04
CA GLU A 23 4.26 3.62 0.90
C GLU A 23 3.05 4.28 0.27
N GLY A 24 1.94 3.54 0.17
CA GLY A 24 0.66 4.05 -0.29
C GLY A 24 -0.44 3.77 0.70
N ALA A 25 -1.15 4.81 1.12
CA ALA A 25 -2.28 4.63 2.00
C ALA A 25 -3.45 4.00 1.24
N VAL A 26 -3.92 2.85 1.71
CA VAL A 26 -5.08 2.13 1.16
C VAL A 26 -6.35 2.39 1.95
N SER A 27 -6.22 2.85 3.19
CA SER A 27 -7.31 3.32 4.02
C SER A 27 -6.80 4.42 4.94
N ILE A 28 -7.56 5.48 5.08
CA ILE A 28 -7.29 6.58 6.00
C ILE A 28 -8.57 6.88 6.76
N GLU A 29 -8.47 6.91 8.07
CA GLU A 29 -9.53 7.32 8.97
C GLU A 29 -9.02 8.46 9.85
N GLN A 30 -9.86 9.43 10.14
CA GLN A 30 -9.51 10.53 11.03
C GLN A 30 -10.62 10.73 12.05
N THR A 31 -10.22 10.87 13.32
CA THR A 31 -11.14 11.10 14.42
C THR A 31 -10.76 12.37 15.19
N GLN A 32 -11.77 13.12 15.60
CA GLN A 32 -11.62 14.14 16.65
C GLN A 32 -12.13 13.58 17.95
N ASN A 33 -11.35 13.74 19.00
CA ASN A 33 -11.62 13.15 20.30
C ASN A 33 -11.46 14.17 21.40
N GLU A 34 -12.37 14.11 22.38
CA GLU A 34 -12.18 14.73 23.69
C GLU A 34 -11.53 13.67 24.58
N VAL A 35 -10.40 13.99 25.17
CA VAL A 35 -9.68 13.10 26.09
C VAL A 35 -9.63 13.69 27.48
N ARG A 36 -9.77 12.85 28.48
CA ARG A 36 -9.63 13.18 29.87
C ARG A 36 -8.75 12.16 30.57
N TRP A 37 -7.74 12.64 31.26
CA TRP A 37 -6.87 11.82 32.09
C TRP A 37 -6.92 12.32 33.53
N THR A 38 -6.92 11.41 34.49
CA THR A 38 -6.88 11.72 35.90
C THR A 38 -5.76 10.92 36.60
N ARG A 39 -5.21 11.47 37.65
CA ARG A 39 -4.05 10.90 38.37
C ARG A 39 -4.31 9.53 38.99
N ASP A 40 -5.57 9.19 39.24
CA ASP A 40 -6.01 7.86 39.64
C ASP A 40 -5.94 6.81 38.49
N GLY A 41 -5.37 7.21 37.34
CA GLY A 41 -5.15 6.35 36.17
C GLY A 41 -6.36 6.16 35.26
N ASN A 42 -7.47 6.90 35.50
CA ASN A 42 -8.60 6.88 34.58
C ASN A 42 -8.25 7.68 33.33
N PHE A 43 -8.50 7.06 32.18
CA PHE A 43 -8.41 7.71 30.89
C PHE A 43 -9.72 7.50 30.13
N GLU A 44 -10.35 8.59 29.74
CA GLU A 44 -11.60 8.59 29.00
C GLU A 44 -11.37 9.20 27.62
N GLN A 45 -11.95 8.60 26.60
CA GLN A 45 -11.93 9.12 25.24
C GLN A 45 -13.35 9.15 24.68
N ARG A 46 -13.75 10.32 24.20
CA ARG A 46 -15.01 10.51 23.49
C ARG A 46 -14.76 10.92 22.07
N VAL A 47 -15.15 10.11 21.09
CA VAL A 47 -15.06 10.44 19.67
C VAL A 47 -16.20 11.38 19.33
N VAL A 48 -15.88 12.59 18.89
CA VAL A 48 -16.86 13.65 18.55
C VAL A 48 -16.93 13.90 17.05
N GLY A 49 -15.88 13.56 16.27
CA GLY A 49 -15.85 13.69 14.83
C GLY A 49 -15.21 12.47 14.17
N TYR A 50 -15.68 12.14 12.97
CA TYR A 50 -15.14 11.04 12.18
C TYR A 50 -15.25 11.32 10.69
N ARG A 51 -14.17 11.06 9.95
CA ARG A 51 -14.16 10.99 8.50
C ARG A 51 -13.18 9.91 8.03
N ALA A 52 -13.44 9.34 6.86
CA ALA A 52 -12.61 8.26 6.33
C ALA A 52 -12.59 8.27 4.81
N GLN A 53 -11.52 7.72 4.27
CA GLN A 53 -11.38 7.39 2.86
C GLN A 53 -10.64 6.06 2.73
N ALA A 54 -11.20 5.13 1.96
CA ALA A 54 -10.59 3.83 1.73
C ALA A 54 -10.53 3.54 0.24
N ILE A 55 -9.49 2.82 -0.18
CA ILE A 55 -9.38 2.24 -1.50
C ILE A 55 -9.55 0.73 -1.37
N GLY A 56 -10.52 0.18 -2.08
CA GLY A 56 -10.78 -1.26 -2.15
C GLY A 56 -11.53 -1.83 -0.95
N LEU A 57 -11.81 -3.11 -1.07
CA LEU A 57 -12.48 -3.91 -0.03
C LEU A 57 -11.46 -4.31 1.03
N GLN A 58 -11.26 -3.47 2.03
CA GLN A 58 -10.44 -3.83 3.17
C GLN A 58 -11.31 -4.16 4.38
N PHE A 59 -11.29 -5.42 4.75
CA PHE A 59 -12.05 -5.94 5.90
C PHE A 59 -11.39 -5.59 7.25
N SER A 60 -10.17 -5.09 7.27
CA SER A 60 -9.38 -4.90 8.49
C SER A 60 -9.56 -3.55 9.17
N SER A 61 -9.87 -2.48 8.43
CA SER A 61 -10.04 -1.13 8.99
C SER A 61 -11.19 -1.01 9.98
N LEU A 62 -12.10 -1.93 9.91
CA LEU A 62 -13.42 -1.87 10.57
C LEU A 62 -13.43 -2.19 12.05
N SER A 63 -12.43 -2.93 12.52
CA SER A 63 -12.28 -3.22 13.94
C SER A 63 -11.70 -2.01 14.69
N PHE A 64 -11.07 -1.08 13.97
CA PHE A 64 -10.32 0.01 14.57
C PHE A 64 -11.19 1.17 15.02
N PHE A 65 -12.26 1.49 14.30
CA PHE A 65 -13.19 2.57 14.66
C PHE A 65 -13.76 2.47 16.07
N ARG A 66 -13.72 1.30 16.71
CA ARG A 66 -14.24 1.05 18.06
C ARG A 66 -13.16 0.98 19.12
N GLN A 67 -11.97 1.39 18.81
CA GLN A 67 -10.84 1.35 19.73
C GLN A 67 -10.37 2.78 20.02
N ALA A 68 -9.86 3.02 21.22
CA ALA A 68 -9.17 4.25 21.51
C ALA A 68 -7.82 4.30 20.78
N TRP A 69 -7.49 5.42 20.17
CA TRP A 69 -6.29 5.59 19.35
C TRP A 69 -5.29 6.57 19.98
N THR A 70 -5.35 6.74 21.26
CA THR A 70 -4.39 7.48 22.02
C THR A 70 -3.71 6.55 23.00
N VAL A 71 -2.43 6.73 23.25
CA VAL A 71 -1.75 6.02 24.33
C VAL A 71 -2.18 6.66 25.65
N PRO A 72 -2.96 5.95 26.48
CA PRO A 72 -3.62 6.57 27.62
C PRO A 72 -2.67 6.96 28.74
N SER A 73 -1.50 6.31 28.83
CA SER A 73 -0.59 6.50 29.94
C SER A 73 0.84 6.65 29.44
N LEU A 74 1.39 7.84 29.56
CA LEU A 74 2.81 8.12 29.40
C LEU A 74 3.57 7.93 30.73
N TYR A 75 2.87 7.79 31.82
CA TYR A 75 3.38 7.62 33.15
C TYR A 75 2.75 6.40 33.82
N GLY A 76 3.51 5.70 34.62
CA GLY A 76 3.05 4.53 35.33
C GLY A 76 3.88 3.29 35.03
N ASN A 77 3.50 2.17 35.61
CA ASN A 77 4.31 0.95 35.55
C ASN A 77 4.11 0.18 34.22
N ARG A 78 3.07 0.47 33.45
CA ARG A 78 2.73 -0.26 32.22
C ARG A 78 2.34 0.70 31.10
N LEU A 79 2.77 0.36 29.90
CA LEU A 79 2.33 0.97 28.64
C LEU A 79 1.32 0.07 27.97
N THR A 80 0.10 0.56 27.84
CA THR A 80 -0.93 -0.16 27.08
C THR A 80 -0.85 0.25 25.62
N LEU A 81 -0.51 -0.70 24.77
CA LEU A 81 -0.36 -0.51 23.32
C LEU A 81 -1.62 -0.78 22.50
N LEU A 82 -2.70 -1.23 23.15
CA LEU A 82 -4.02 -1.47 22.59
C LEU A 82 -5.08 -1.03 23.61
N PHE A 83 -5.85 -0.27 23.45
CA PHE A 83 -6.93 0.54 22.95
C PHE A 83 -8.20 0.18 23.70
N GLY A 84 -8.85 1.19 24.29
CA GLY A 84 -10.11 1.06 24.99
C GLY A 84 -11.17 0.40 24.10
N GLN A 85 -12.03 -0.39 24.73
CA GLN A 85 -13.19 -0.99 24.05
C GLN A 85 -14.43 -0.12 24.29
N ASP A 86 -15.29 -0.01 23.26
CA ASP A 86 -16.61 0.60 23.40
C ASP A 86 -17.40 -0.09 24.52
N THR A 87 -17.51 0.56 25.66
CA THR A 87 -18.20 0.06 26.84
C THR A 87 -19.70 0.29 26.77
N SER A 88 -20.21 1.11 25.85
CA SER A 88 -21.60 1.49 25.75
C SER A 88 -22.55 0.37 25.30
N ARG A 89 -22.05 -0.78 24.88
CA ARG A 89 -22.83 -1.89 24.30
C ARG A 89 -22.42 -3.30 24.77
N GLN A 90 -21.84 -3.44 25.95
CA GLN A 90 -21.41 -4.77 26.40
C GLN A 90 -22.57 -5.63 26.97
N ARG A 91 -22.92 -6.68 26.20
CA ARG A 91 -23.34 -7.95 26.81
C ARG A 91 -22.09 -8.76 27.12
N PRO A 92 -21.94 -9.37 28.32
CA PRO A 92 -20.76 -10.14 28.66
C PRO A 92 -20.66 -11.39 27.76
N SER A 93 -19.75 -11.40 26.81
CA SER A 93 -19.43 -12.62 26.06
C SER A 93 -18.32 -13.37 26.77
N ARG A 94 -18.53 -14.66 27.04
CA ARG A 94 -17.65 -15.58 27.77
C ARG A 94 -16.29 -15.90 27.10
N ARG A 95 -15.93 -15.27 26.00
CA ARG A 95 -14.62 -15.35 25.33
C ARG A 95 -14.02 -13.96 25.18
N ARG A 96 -13.44 -13.45 26.26
CA ARG A 96 -12.48 -12.35 26.18
C ARG A 96 -11.18 -12.90 25.59
N ILE A 97 -10.89 -12.61 24.37
CA ILE A 97 -9.50 -12.57 23.89
C ILE A 97 -8.97 -11.25 24.47
N ASP A 98 -8.18 -11.35 25.50
CA ASP A 98 -7.48 -10.20 26.07
C ASP A 98 -6.40 -9.79 25.09
N GLN A 99 -6.75 -8.91 24.15
CA GLN A 99 -5.86 -8.44 23.08
C GLN A 99 -5.00 -7.26 23.54
N ARG A 100 -4.83 -7.08 24.84
CA ARG A 100 -3.99 -5.99 25.37
C ARG A 100 -2.53 -6.40 25.27
N LEU A 101 -1.81 -5.75 24.37
CA LEU A 101 -0.35 -5.72 24.45
C LEU A 101 0.01 -4.70 25.56
N VAL A 102 0.36 -5.20 26.72
CA VAL A 102 0.84 -4.39 27.83
C VAL A 102 2.34 -4.56 27.90
N ALA A 103 3.07 -3.47 27.75
CA ALA A 103 4.52 -3.44 27.94
C ALA A 103 4.87 -2.84 29.28
N VAL A 104 5.96 -3.30 29.86
CA VAL A 104 6.54 -2.64 31.05
C VAL A 104 7.04 -1.26 30.64
N HIS A 105 6.61 -0.21 31.36
CA HIS A 105 7.09 1.13 31.09
C HIS A 105 8.57 1.26 31.42
N PRO A 106 9.42 1.87 30.57
CA PRO A 106 10.84 2.00 30.86
C PRO A 106 11.16 2.86 32.07
N LEU A 107 10.21 3.62 32.63
CA LEU A 107 10.32 4.35 33.86
C LEU A 107 9.49 3.75 35.02
N ALA A 108 9.06 2.47 34.87
CA ALA A 108 8.30 1.76 35.90
C ALA A 108 9.13 1.55 37.19
N GLU A 109 8.48 1.30 38.32
CA GLU A 109 9.13 0.99 39.58
C GLU A 109 9.99 -0.26 39.53
N ASP A 110 9.52 -1.29 38.79
CA ASP A 110 10.19 -2.56 38.56
C ASP A 110 11.13 -2.57 37.33
N ARG A 111 11.45 -1.40 36.77
CA ARG A 111 12.23 -1.22 35.51
C ARG A 111 13.58 -1.93 35.53
N GLU A 112 14.25 -1.98 36.67
CA GLU A 112 15.61 -2.56 36.83
C GLU A 112 15.61 -4.09 36.57
N ARG A 113 14.47 -4.75 36.73
CA ARG A 113 14.31 -6.17 36.43
C ARG A 113 14.17 -6.42 34.95
N VAL A 114 13.78 -5.41 34.18
CA VAL A 114 13.42 -5.55 32.75
C VAL A 114 14.43 -4.84 31.86
N TYR A 115 14.98 -3.71 32.32
CA TYR A 115 15.80 -2.82 31.49
C TYR A 115 17.22 -2.65 32.01
N ARG A 116 18.12 -2.42 31.07
CA ARG A 116 19.44 -1.84 31.25
C ARG A 116 19.43 -0.48 30.57
N TYR A 117 20.09 0.51 31.21
CA TYR A 117 20.18 1.86 30.72
C TYR A 117 21.61 2.24 30.40
N THR A 118 21.77 3.04 29.34
CA THR A 118 23.02 3.65 28.92
C THR A 118 22.76 5.12 28.52
N GLY A 119 23.78 5.93 28.43
CA GLY A 119 23.66 7.36 28.16
C GLY A 119 23.58 8.18 29.46
N GLY A 120 22.85 9.27 29.42
CA GLY A 120 22.73 10.23 30.51
C GLY A 120 23.41 11.57 30.22
N ASP A 121 23.91 11.74 28.98
CA ASP A 121 24.51 13.00 28.55
C ASP A 121 23.43 14.00 28.11
N THR A 122 23.67 15.29 28.43
CA THR A 122 22.82 16.38 27.96
C THR A 122 22.95 16.53 26.46
N GLN A 123 21.84 16.31 25.73
CA GLN A 123 21.80 16.40 24.28
C GLN A 123 21.55 17.83 23.81
N VAL A 124 20.65 18.52 24.48
CA VAL A 124 20.25 19.89 24.18
C VAL A 124 19.77 20.61 25.42
N THR A 125 19.99 21.90 25.48
CA THR A 125 19.37 22.77 26.48
C THR A 125 18.32 23.63 25.80
N LEU A 126 17.04 23.39 26.13
CA LEU A 126 15.95 24.21 25.64
C LEU A 126 15.89 25.51 26.41
N ARG A 127 15.70 26.64 25.73
CA ARG A 127 15.47 27.95 26.36
C ARG A 127 14.03 28.37 26.09
N VAL A 128 13.24 28.36 27.17
CA VAL A 128 11.81 28.70 27.10
C VAL A 128 11.55 29.75 28.18
N ASP A 129 11.03 30.90 27.80
CA ASP A 129 10.69 32.00 28.72
C ASP A 129 11.79 32.37 29.72
N GLY A 130 13.04 32.42 29.24
CA GLY A 130 14.21 32.77 30.06
C GLY A 130 14.71 31.64 30.98
N ARG A 131 14.09 30.45 30.93
CA ARG A 131 14.53 29.25 31.68
C ARG A 131 15.36 28.34 30.77
N GLU A 132 16.37 27.71 31.33
CA GLU A 132 17.15 26.67 30.65
C GLU A 132 16.69 25.29 31.16
N ILE A 133 16.29 24.45 30.24
CA ILE A 133 15.82 23.09 30.51
C ILE A 133 16.80 22.12 29.86
N PRO A 134 17.69 21.49 30.63
CA PRO A 134 18.61 20.49 30.09
C PRO A 134 17.87 19.20 29.78
N ILE A 135 17.94 18.76 28.53
CA ILE A 135 17.37 17.52 28.06
C ILE A 135 18.46 16.45 28.02
N VAL A 136 18.26 15.42 28.79
CA VAL A 136 19.18 14.29 28.94
C VAL A 136 18.60 13.09 28.19
N ARG A 137 19.42 12.41 27.40
CA ARG A 137 19.03 11.20 26.70
C ARG A 137 19.50 9.94 27.38
N ILE A 138 18.58 9.03 27.61
CA ILE A 138 18.82 7.69 28.15
C ILE A 138 18.36 6.67 27.10
N ILE A 139 19.17 5.64 26.84
CA ILE A 139 18.83 4.52 26.02
C ILE A 139 18.38 3.39 26.94
N ALA A 140 17.14 2.91 26.74
CA ALA A 140 16.60 1.77 27.45
C ALA A 140 16.65 0.52 26.57
N GLU A 141 17.25 -0.55 27.05
CA GLU A 141 17.33 -1.84 26.40
C GLU A 141 16.81 -2.96 27.32
N PRO A 142 16.01 -3.92 26.80
CA PRO A 142 15.61 -5.08 27.56
C PRO A 142 16.80 -5.91 27.99
N ARG A 143 16.79 -6.39 29.23
CA ARG A 143 17.79 -7.32 29.76
C ARG A 143 17.60 -8.71 29.16
N GLU A 144 18.69 -9.46 29.00
CA GLU A 144 18.65 -10.84 28.51
C GLU A 144 17.95 -11.79 29.46
N ASP A 145 18.05 -11.51 30.78
CA ASP A 145 17.44 -12.25 31.87
C ASP A 145 16.04 -11.77 32.26
N ALA A 146 15.45 -10.85 31.49
CA ALA A 146 14.06 -10.42 31.70
C ALA A 146 13.10 -11.62 31.64
N PRO A 147 11.99 -11.60 32.42
CA PRO A 147 11.02 -12.71 32.45
C PRO A 147 10.49 -13.08 31.06
N ASP A 148 10.30 -14.38 30.82
CA ASP A 148 9.71 -14.87 29.56
C ASP A 148 8.32 -14.29 29.35
N SER A 149 7.97 -14.05 28.08
CA SER A 149 6.74 -13.41 27.65
C SER A 149 6.59 -11.89 27.96
N THR A 150 7.57 -11.27 28.59
CA THR A 150 7.56 -9.82 28.83
C THR A 150 7.62 -9.07 27.47
N VAL A 151 6.73 -8.09 27.32
CA VAL A 151 6.84 -7.09 26.27
C VAL A 151 7.58 -5.90 26.85
N ALA A 152 8.69 -5.53 26.24
CA ALA A 152 9.54 -4.46 26.70
C ALA A 152 9.83 -3.46 25.58
N PHE A 153 10.09 -2.23 25.94
CA PHE A 153 10.49 -1.16 25.05
C PHE A 153 12.00 -1.21 24.79
N ARG A 154 12.41 -0.86 23.59
CA ARG A 154 13.81 -0.61 23.23
C ARG A 154 13.91 0.70 22.48
N GLY A 155 14.71 1.63 22.97
CA GLY A 155 14.86 2.93 22.33
C GLY A 155 15.34 4.03 23.25
N GLU A 156 15.08 5.26 22.85
CA GLU A 156 15.54 6.49 23.46
C GLU A 156 14.46 7.12 24.33
N LEU A 157 14.87 7.66 25.45
CA LEU A 157 14.08 8.48 26.37
C LEU A 157 14.79 9.83 26.56
N ASP A 158 14.14 10.91 26.21
CA ASP A 158 14.60 12.26 26.46
C ASP A 158 13.87 12.79 27.70
N LEU A 159 14.60 13.19 28.69
CA LEU A 159 14.11 13.62 30.01
C LEU A 159 14.49 15.08 30.28
N ASP A 160 13.57 15.83 30.85
CA ASP A 160 13.89 17.10 31.52
C ASP A 160 14.66 16.78 32.82
N ALA A 161 15.97 16.98 32.81
CA ALA A 161 16.83 16.64 33.95
C ALA A 161 16.58 17.52 35.18
N SER A 162 15.93 18.66 35.04
CA SER A 162 15.60 19.55 36.16
C SER A 162 14.37 19.11 36.95
N ARG A 163 13.50 18.28 36.31
CA ARG A 163 12.22 17.85 36.89
C ARG A 163 12.01 16.33 36.87
N ASP A 164 12.96 15.58 36.32
CA ASP A 164 12.89 14.12 36.15
C ASP A 164 11.62 13.66 35.38
N VAL A 165 11.23 14.38 34.31
CA VAL A 165 10.00 14.14 33.57
C VAL A 165 10.30 13.76 32.14
N LEU A 166 9.54 12.81 31.62
CA LEU A 166 9.63 12.37 30.21
C LEU A 166 9.18 13.48 29.28
N VAL A 167 10.09 13.87 28.37
CA VAL A 167 9.82 14.82 27.28
C VAL A 167 9.53 14.08 26.00
N ARG A 168 10.32 13.04 25.68
CA ARG A 168 10.14 12.24 24.48
C ARG A 168 10.51 10.79 24.73
N MET A 169 9.79 9.89 24.11
CA MET A 169 10.07 8.46 24.06
C MET A 169 9.98 8.00 22.60
N ARG A 170 11.04 7.38 22.09
CA ARG A 170 11.12 6.96 20.70
C ARG A 170 11.82 5.61 20.57
N GLY A 171 11.15 4.62 20.01
CA GLY A 171 11.69 3.27 19.89
C GLY A 171 10.69 2.26 19.40
N TYR A 172 10.89 1.01 19.79
CA TYR A 172 10.04 -0.09 19.40
C TYR A 172 9.89 -1.12 20.52
N PHE A 173 8.87 -1.97 20.39
CA PHE A 173 8.58 -3.01 21.36
C PHE A 173 9.15 -4.35 20.93
N VAL A 174 9.72 -5.07 21.84
CA VAL A 174 10.23 -6.42 21.69
C VAL A 174 9.51 -7.36 22.65
N ARG A 175 9.23 -8.58 22.19
CA ARG A 175 8.68 -9.64 23.00
C ARG A 175 9.66 -10.81 23.02
N LYS A 176 10.05 -11.23 24.20
CA LYS A 176 10.82 -12.45 24.38
C LYS A 176 9.87 -13.63 24.16
N ALA A 177 9.88 -14.19 22.95
CA ALA A 177 9.07 -15.35 22.62
C ALA A 177 9.82 -16.64 22.94
N PRO A 178 9.18 -17.66 23.55
CA PRO A 178 9.75 -18.99 23.60
C PRO A 178 10.02 -19.49 22.18
N ALA A 179 11.15 -20.19 21.97
CA ALA A 179 11.52 -20.70 20.66
C ALA A 179 10.40 -21.58 20.10
N PRO A 180 9.83 -21.26 18.92
CA PRO A 180 8.73 -22.04 18.38
C PRO A 180 9.20 -23.46 18.10
N SER A 181 8.41 -24.48 18.46
CA SER A 181 8.70 -25.88 18.15
C SER A 181 8.84 -26.08 16.64
N LEU A 182 9.62 -27.05 16.21
CA LEU A 182 9.87 -27.36 14.79
C LEU A 182 8.55 -27.62 14.03
N LEU A 183 7.58 -28.23 14.71
CA LEU A 183 6.24 -28.50 14.19
C LEU A 183 5.42 -27.19 14.01
N ALA A 184 5.52 -26.26 14.94
CA ALA A 184 4.88 -24.96 14.82
C ALA A 184 5.48 -24.14 13.65
N ARG A 185 6.78 -24.30 13.35
CA ARG A 185 7.44 -23.68 12.18
C ARG A 185 6.97 -24.27 10.86
N LEU A 186 6.69 -25.56 10.81
CA LEU A 186 6.18 -26.26 9.62
C LEU A 186 4.68 -26.01 9.36
N LEU A 187 3.90 -25.82 10.44
CA LEU A 187 2.45 -25.65 10.36
C LEU A 187 1.99 -24.20 10.40
N THR A 188 2.88 -23.22 10.66
CA THR A 188 2.54 -21.80 10.59
C THR A 188 2.52 -21.30 9.14
N VAL A 189 1.56 -21.78 8.39
CA VAL A 189 1.05 -21.07 7.21
C VAL A 189 0.29 -19.85 7.75
N GLY A 190 0.93 -18.67 7.76
CA GLY A 190 0.30 -17.46 8.22
C GLY A 190 0.88 -16.80 9.47
N GLY A 191 2.16 -17.02 9.78
CA GLY A 191 2.85 -16.27 10.84
C GLY A 191 2.95 -14.79 10.48
N PHE A 192 2.40 -13.91 11.31
CA PHE A 192 2.62 -12.47 11.21
C PHE A 192 3.92 -12.13 11.93
N GLU A 193 4.88 -11.59 11.21
CA GLU A 193 6.02 -10.92 11.82
C GLU A 193 5.60 -9.47 12.04
N ALA A 194 5.30 -9.08 13.29
CA ALA A 194 4.86 -7.75 13.61
C ALA A 194 5.93 -7.03 14.45
N VAL A 195 6.22 -5.79 14.10
CA VAL A 195 7.03 -4.86 14.89
C VAL A 195 6.19 -3.63 15.17
N ALA A 196 6.19 -3.19 16.40
CA ALA A 196 5.49 -1.99 16.82
C ALA A 196 6.49 -0.91 17.20
N PHE A 197 6.49 0.20 16.46
CA PHE A 197 7.22 1.42 16.76
C PHE A 197 6.33 2.41 17.48
N VAL A 198 6.96 3.22 18.33
CA VAL A 198 6.29 4.28 19.05
C VAL A 198 7.17 5.53 19.12
N GLU A 199 6.53 6.68 18.99
CA GLU A 199 7.11 7.99 19.25
C GLU A 199 6.07 8.80 20.00
N LEU A 200 6.44 9.24 21.20
CA LEU A 200 5.60 10.02 22.11
C LEU A 200 6.35 11.29 22.44
N GLU A 201 5.70 12.44 22.30
CA GLU A 201 6.27 13.73 22.66
C GLU A 201 5.32 14.47 23.59
N ASN A 202 5.90 15.04 24.64
CA ASN A 202 5.22 15.93 25.56
C ASN A 202 5.66 17.37 25.27
N GLY A 203 4.72 18.29 25.37
CA GLY A 203 4.99 19.73 25.36
C GLY A 203 4.85 20.33 26.73
N GLU A 204 5.58 21.40 27.01
CA GLU A 204 5.43 22.15 28.26
C GLU A 204 4.14 22.99 28.18
N ILE A 205 3.23 22.77 29.12
CA ILE A 205 1.95 23.48 29.25
C ILE A 205 2.02 24.32 30.52
N ASP A 206 1.57 25.55 30.42
CA ASP A 206 1.60 26.57 31.52
C ASP A 206 2.97 26.74 32.18
N GLY A 207 4.07 26.49 31.42
CA GLY A 207 5.43 26.58 31.92
C GLY A 207 5.78 25.62 33.07
N ARG A 208 4.94 24.60 33.32
CA ARG A 208 5.04 23.71 34.48
C ARG A 208 4.83 22.24 34.21
N TYR A 209 3.93 21.88 33.27
CA TYR A 209 3.51 20.51 33.06
C TYR A 209 3.93 20.01 31.69
N TRP A 210 4.58 18.86 31.66
CA TRP A 210 4.86 18.16 30.43
C TRP A 210 3.66 17.24 30.09
N LEU A 211 2.87 17.58 29.06
CA LEU A 211 1.68 16.86 28.66
C LEU A 211 1.78 16.40 27.21
N PRO A 212 1.08 15.32 26.83
CA PRO A 212 1.16 14.78 25.48
C PRO A 212 0.76 15.82 24.43
N THR A 213 1.61 16.02 23.43
CA THR A 213 1.33 16.89 22.27
C THR A 213 1.32 16.10 20.97
N TYR A 214 2.13 15.04 20.91
CA TYR A 214 2.23 14.19 19.74
C TYR A 214 2.42 12.73 20.14
N GLN A 215 1.73 11.86 19.41
CA GLN A 215 1.88 10.41 19.52
C GLN A 215 1.86 9.79 18.13
N ARG A 216 2.81 8.92 17.86
CA ARG A 216 2.87 8.08 16.69
C ARG A 216 3.00 6.63 17.13
N PHE A 217 2.14 5.80 16.57
CA PHE A 217 2.22 4.36 16.70
C PHE A 217 2.25 3.75 15.30
N GLU A 218 3.15 2.81 15.09
CA GLU A 218 3.28 2.14 13.80
C GLU A 218 3.49 0.64 14.02
N ALA A 219 2.48 -0.16 13.68
CA ALA A 219 2.60 -1.60 13.64
C ALA A 219 2.82 -2.06 12.19
N GLN A 220 3.92 -2.72 11.94
CA GLN A 220 4.24 -3.27 10.63
C GLN A 220 4.06 -4.78 10.68
N ALA A 221 3.28 -5.31 9.74
CA ALA A 221 3.05 -6.74 9.59
C ALA A 221 3.39 -7.18 8.18
N ALA A 222 4.24 -8.20 8.07
CA ALA A 222 4.45 -8.90 6.81
C ALA A 222 3.42 -10.02 6.70
N LEU A 223 2.65 -10.04 5.62
CA LEU A 223 1.81 -11.20 5.30
C LEU A 223 2.75 -12.33 4.88
N THR A 224 2.97 -13.29 5.76
CA THR A 224 3.73 -14.48 5.41
C THR A 224 2.95 -15.31 4.41
N GLY A 225 3.56 -15.59 3.28
CA GLY A 225 3.02 -16.50 2.26
C GLY A 225 2.50 -15.87 0.98
N ALA A 226 2.11 -14.60 0.94
CA ALA A 226 1.37 -14.08 -0.19
C ALA A 226 1.96 -12.87 -0.92
N THR A 227 2.73 -12.00 -0.29
CA THR A 227 3.20 -10.77 -0.96
C THR A 227 4.50 -10.22 -0.37
N ASP A 228 5.29 -9.53 -1.18
CA ASP A 228 6.42 -8.71 -0.73
C ASP A 228 5.94 -7.37 -0.12
N SER A 229 4.65 -7.17 -0.04
CA SER A 229 4.06 -6.00 0.55
C SER A 229 3.90 -6.17 2.05
N ARG A 230 4.34 -5.16 2.79
CA ARG A 230 4.05 -5.02 4.22
C ARG A 230 2.78 -4.20 4.37
N SER A 231 1.93 -4.63 5.26
CA SER A 231 0.84 -3.81 5.75
C SER A 231 1.35 -3.05 6.96
N ILE A 232 1.30 -1.73 6.88
CA ILE A 232 1.68 -0.83 7.95
C ILE A 232 0.41 -0.22 8.49
N PHE A 233 0.17 -0.46 9.76
CA PHE A 233 -0.87 0.22 10.51
C PHE A 233 -0.23 1.39 11.24
N ARG A 234 -0.60 2.61 10.84
CA ARG A 234 -0.01 3.85 11.35
C ARG A 234 -1.08 4.70 12.00
N VAL A 235 -0.81 5.16 13.20
CA VAL A 235 -1.64 6.11 13.92
C VAL A 235 -0.79 7.32 14.27
N VAL A 236 -1.28 8.50 13.95
CA VAL A 236 -0.68 9.79 14.33
C VAL A 236 -1.73 10.58 15.10
N THR A 237 -1.44 10.93 16.33
CA THR A 237 -2.34 11.72 17.19
C THR A 237 -1.65 13.01 17.61
N ARG A 238 -2.37 14.11 17.54
CA ARG A 238 -1.93 15.41 18.05
C ARG A 238 -2.92 15.93 19.07
N PHE A 239 -2.39 16.42 20.18
CA PHE A 239 -3.17 16.96 21.27
C PHE A 239 -3.08 18.48 21.28
N ARG A 240 -4.15 19.12 21.67
CA ARG A 240 -4.29 20.58 21.76
C ARG A 240 -5.24 20.95 22.87
N ASP A 241 -5.32 22.24 23.15
CA ASP A 241 -6.32 22.82 24.07
C ASP A 241 -6.31 22.12 25.44
N HIS A 242 -5.11 22.01 26.02
CA HIS A 242 -4.94 21.37 27.32
C HIS A 242 -5.53 22.23 28.43
N GLU A 243 -6.41 21.64 29.22
CA GLU A 243 -6.94 22.21 30.45
C GLU A 243 -6.43 21.40 31.64
N VAL A 244 -5.56 21.99 32.43
CA VAL A 244 -4.97 21.34 33.61
C VAL A 244 -5.91 21.44 34.78
N GLN A 245 -6.22 20.30 35.43
CA GLN A 245 -6.99 20.25 36.66
C GLN A 245 -6.05 20.19 37.86
N LEU A 246 -6.16 21.19 38.74
CA LEU A 246 -5.45 21.23 40.00
C LEU A 246 -6.31 20.56 41.06
N ALA A 247 -5.75 19.58 41.79
CA ALA A 247 -6.50 18.86 42.81
C ALA A 247 -6.41 19.49 44.18
N ASP A 248 -7.49 19.43 44.86
CA ASP A 248 -7.49 19.17 46.30
C ASP A 248 -7.36 17.64 46.48
N THR A 249 -6.30 17.26 47.24
CA THR A 249 -6.03 15.94 47.82
C THR A 249 -6.87 14.76 47.35
N THR A 250 -6.38 13.97 46.40
CA THR A 250 -6.92 12.67 46.10
C THR A 250 -5.90 11.56 46.39
N LEU A 251 -6.40 10.54 47.06
CA LEU A 251 -5.68 9.32 47.38
C LEU A 251 -5.11 8.66 46.14
N LEU A 252 -3.86 8.27 46.16
CA LEU A 252 -3.21 7.45 45.15
C LEU A 252 -3.91 6.11 45.14
N ALA A 253 -4.65 5.85 44.08
CA ALA A 253 -5.19 4.50 43.84
C ALA A 253 -4.05 3.55 43.44
N ASP A 254 -4.15 2.31 43.84
CA ASP A 254 -3.23 1.26 43.49
C ASP A 254 -3.18 1.09 41.93
N VAL A 255 -2.02 1.46 41.36
CA VAL A 255 -1.82 1.55 39.91
C VAL A 255 -2.02 0.20 39.22
N ASP A 256 -1.69 -0.91 39.86
CA ASP A 256 -1.84 -2.25 39.31
C ASP A 256 -3.31 -2.68 39.17
N SER A 257 -4.19 -2.20 40.06
CA SER A 257 -5.63 -2.47 39.97
C SER A 257 -6.30 -1.69 38.84
N LEU A 258 -5.74 -0.57 38.41
CA LEU A 258 -6.28 0.30 37.36
C LEU A 258 -6.00 -0.24 35.95
N MET A 259 -4.92 -1.01 35.79
CA MET A 259 -4.55 -1.61 34.50
C MET A 259 -5.51 -2.72 34.05
N SER A 260 -6.34 -3.23 34.94
CA SER A 260 -7.37 -4.22 34.62
C SER A 260 -8.68 -3.60 34.09
N ARG A 261 -8.85 -2.27 34.20
CA ARG A 261 -10.07 -1.59 33.73
C ARG A 261 -9.96 -1.22 32.26
N PRO A 262 -10.99 -1.50 31.44
CA PRO A 262 -11.04 -0.99 30.07
C PRO A 262 -11.16 0.53 30.11
N TYR A 263 -10.45 1.22 29.20
CA TYR A 263 -10.63 2.66 29.03
C TYR A 263 -12.03 2.93 28.51
N PRO A 264 -12.80 3.81 29.15
CA PRO A 264 -14.08 4.22 28.64
C PRO A 264 -13.92 4.91 27.27
N LEU A 265 -14.45 4.30 26.25
CA LEU A 265 -14.53 4.85 24.90
C LEU A 265 -16.00 5.08 24.58
N SER A 266 -16.36 6.33 24.36
CA SER A 266 -17.72 6.73 23.98
C SER A 266 -17.72 7.42 22.62
N PHE A 267 -18.89 7.48 22.00
CA PHE A 267 -19.08 8.13 20.70
C PHE A 267 -20.21 9.14 20.79
N ALA A 268 -20.04 10.27 20.14
CA ALA A 268 -21.15 11.17 19.86
C ALA A 268 -22.21 10.47 18.97
N PRO A 269 -23.44 10.97 18.89
CA PRO A 269 -24.45 10.43 17.99
C PRO A 269 -23.94 10.32 16.55
N ALA A 270 -24.31 9.25 15.85
CA ALA A 270 -23.78 8.97 14.49
C ALA A 270 -24.02 10.11 13.50
N GLU A 271 -25.12 10.84 13.67
CA GLU A 271 -25.48 11.98 12.83
C GLU A 271 -24.50 13.15 13.01
N SER A 272 -24.06 13.40 14.24
CA SER A 272 -23.10 14.48 14.55
C SER A 272 -21.67 14.12 14.18
N LEU A 273 -21.29 12.84 14.23
CA LEU A 273 -19.92 12.41 13.92
C LEU A 273 -19.45 12.81 12.51
N SER A 274 -20.35 12.77 11.52
CA SER A 274 -20.02 13.05 10.13
C SER A 274 -20.16 14.54 9.75
N THR A 275 -20.79 15.35 10.60
CA THR A 275 -21.07 16.77 10.33
C THR A 275 -20.03 17.71 10.93
N VAL A 276 -19.11 17.18 11.73
CA VAL A 276 -18.06 17.98 12.36
C VAL A 276 -17.25 18.72 11.31
N SER A 277 -17.19 20.03 11.45
CA SER A 277 -16.31 20.96 10.72
C SER A 277 -15.16 21.38 11.64
N GLY A 278 -14.10 21.95 11.08
CA GLY A 278 -12.98 22.42 11.90
C GLY A 278 -11.87 21.39 12.08
N TRP A 279 -11.68 20.53 11.09
CA TRP A 279 -10.49 19.68 11.00
C TRP A 279 -9.25 20.54 10.77
N HIS A 280 -8.24 20.36 11.61
CA HIS A 280 -7.02 21.17 11.53
C HIS A 280 -6.11 20.75 10.38
N ARG A 281 -6.21 19.48 9.93
CA ARG A 281 -5.43 18.97 8.82
C ARG A 281 -6.32 18.30 7.77
N ALA A 282 -5.87 18.34 6.53
CA ALA A 282 -6.49 17.57 5.46
C ALA A 282 -6.40 16.06 5.78
N LEU A 283 -7.39 15.30 5.35
CA LEU A 283 -7.42 13.85 5.52
C LEU A 283 -6.21 13.22 4.80
N GLY A 284 -5.43 12.44 5.52
CA GLY A 284 -4.21 11.81 5.04
C GLY A 284 -2.93 12.63 5.25
N ALA A 285 -3.03 13.90 5.65
CA ALA A 285 -1.85 14.74 5.79
C ALA A 285 -0.95 14.33 6.95
N ALA A 286 -1.51 13.95 8.10
CA ALA A 286 -0.71 13.62 9.27
C ALA A 286 0.09 12.31 9.10
N THR A 287 -0.53 11.28 8.50
CA THR A 287 0.13 10.00 8.25
C THR A 287 1.04 10.02 7.03
N SER A 288 0.93 11.05 6.18
CA SER A 288 1.80 11.24 5.04
C SER A 288 3.09 11.98 5.35
N ASP A 289 3.09 12.80 6.38
CA ASP A 289 4.28 13.52 6.82
C ASP A 289 5.33 12.59 7.46
N VAL A 290 4.95 11.35 7.77
CA VAL A 290 5.79 10.38 8.49
C VAL A 290 5.97 9.09 7.68
N HIS A 291 7.17 8.51 7.74
CA HIS A 291 7.54 7.31 6.99
C HIS A 291 8.13 6.26 7.93
N SER A 292 7.96 4.99 7.61
CA SER A 292 8.55 3.90 8.42
C SER A 292 10.06 4.00 8.50
N ASP A 293 10.69 4.59 7.50
CA ASP A 293 12.14 4.81 7.46
C ASP A 293 12.64 5.83 8.49
N ASP A 294 11.75 6.62 9.09
CA ASP A 294 12.12 7.55 10.18
C ASP A 294 12.68 6.83 11.41
N PHE A 295 12.34 5.54 11.57
CA PHE A 295 12.87 4.71 12.67
C PHE A 295 14.16 3.96 12.33
N ASN A 296 14.73 4.15 11.13
CA ASN A 296 15.91 3.41 10.70
C ASN A 296 17.18 3.75 11.50
N ASP A 297 17.25 4.90 12.15
CA ASP A 297 18.32 5.31 13.03
C ASP A 297 18.31 4.56 14.37
N ILE A 298 17.12 4.26 14.90
CA ILE A 298 16.95 3.57 16.18
C ILE A 298 16.98 2.05 16.00
N ALA A 299 16.39 1.57 14.93
CA ALA A 299 16.24 0.15 14.66
C ALA A 299 16.57 -0.20 13.21
N PRO A 300 17.81 0.05 12.76
CA PRO A 300 18.21 -0.21 11.38
C PRO A 300 18.03 -1.69 10.97
N ASP A 301 18.02 -2.56 11.97
CA ASP A 301 18.02 -4.02 11.79
C ASP A 301 16.72 -4.73 12.17
N VAL A 302 15.68 -4.00 12.60
CA VAL A 302 14.40 -4.64 12.95
C VAL A 302 13.82 -5.38 11.74
N TRP A 303 14.08 -4.88 10.53
CA TRP A 303 13.76 -5.54 9.27
C TRP A 303 14.95 -6.27 8.64
N ARG A 304 16.12 -6.17 9.22
CA ARG A 304 17.30 -6.96 8.94
C ARG A 304 17.59 -7.83 10.15
N PRO A 305 16.72 -8.82 10.46
CA PRO A 305 16.89 -9.61 11.66
C PRO A 305 18.28 -10.22 11.69
N THR A 306 18.99 -10.01 12.79
CA THR A 306 20.26 -10.63 13.10
C THR A 306 20.08 -12.14 13.30
N GLY A 307 21.14 -12.91 13.23
CA GLY A 307 21.14 -14.34 13.48
C GLY A 307 21.41 -15.19 12.23
N ARG A 308 21.12 -16.49 12.33
CA ARG A 308 21.37 -17.45 11.25
C ARG A 308 20.49 -17.16 10.03
N PRO A 309 20.93 -17.52 8.81
CA PRO A 309 20.11 -17.44 7.61
C PRO A 309 18.73 -18.10 7.82
N ARG A 310 17.68 -17.43 7.32
CA ARG A 310 16.30 -17.90 7.48
C ARG A 310 15.65 -18.11 6.12
N LEU A 311 15.23 -19.34 5.88
CA LEU A 311 14.43 -19.71 4.72
C LEU A 311 12.94 -19.64 5.10
N GLU A 312 12.18 -18.94 4.30
CA GLU A 312 10.73 -18.82 4.42
C GLU A 312 10.07 -19.27 3.12
N TRP A 313 9.05 -20.11 3.25
CA TRP A 313 8.20 -20.48 2.12
C TRP A 313 7.13 -19.44 1.94
N ARG A 314 7.28 -18.60 0.91
CA ARG A 314 6.32 -17.53 0.62
C ARG A 314 6.40 -17.09 -0.84
N THR A 315 5.28 -16.64 -1.39
CA THR A 315 5.22 -16.00 -2.71
C THR A 315 5.23 -14.48 -2.57
N GLN A 316 5.78 -13.79 -3.57
CA GLN A 316 5.81 -12.32 -3.60
C GLN A 316 4.45 -11.71 -3.96
N ARG A 317 3.67 -12.44 -4.76
CA ARG A 317 2.36 -11.99 -5.26
C ARG A 317 1.35 -13.12 -5.12
N LEU A 318 0.11 -12.78 -4.82
CA LEU A 318 -0.97 -13.77 -4.80
C LEU A 318 -1.12 -14.46 -6.16
N MET A 319 -0.87 -13.76 -7.25
CA MET A 319 -0.90 -14.30 -8.60
C MET A 319 0.20 -15.32 -8.88
N ASP A 320 1.31 -15.30 -8.12
CA ASP A 320 2.35 -16.32 -8.23
C ASP A 320 1.93 -17.63 -7.55
N LEU A 321 0.85 -17.60 -6.74
CA LEU A 321 0.27 -18.79 -6.11
C LEU A 321 -0.78 -19.44 -7.04
N VAL A 322 -1.73 -18.65 -7.50
CA VAL A 322 -2.79 -19.10 -8.40
C VAL A 322 -3.35 -17.93 -9.22
N HIS A 323 -3.48 -18.12 -10.50
CA HIS A 323 -4.23 -17.24 -11.39
C HIS A 323 -4.75 -18.00 -12.60
N VAL A 324 -5.65 -17.37 -13.33
CA VAL A 324 -6.24 -17.93 -14.56
C VAL A 324 -6.14 -16.87 -15.65
N ASN A 325 -5.62 -17.26 -16.81
CA ASN A 325 -5.68 -16.47 -18.04
C ASN A 325 -5.87 -17.38 -19.27
N ARG A 326 -6.19 -16.79 -20.41
CA ARG A 326 -6.52 -17.58 -21.62
C ARG A 326 -5.32 -18.30 -22.24
N VAL A 327 -4.08 -17.91 -21.91
CA VAL A 327 -2.84 -18.51 -22.41
C VAL A 327 -2.43 -19.69 -21.55
N GLU A 328 -2.25 -19.46 -20.25
CA GLU A 328 -1.75 -20.47 -19.30
C GLU A 328 -2.84 -21.45 -18.86
N GLY A 329 -4.11 -21.04 -19.01
CA GLY A 329 -5.21 -21.68 -18.31
C GLY A 329 -5.13 -21.39 -16.82
N VAL A 330 -5.20 -22.40 -16.01
CA VAL A 330 -4.88 -22.32 -14.58
C VAL A 330 -3.38 -22.33 -14.43
N TYR A 331 -2.84 -21.40 -13.66
CA TYR A 331 -1.46 -21.41 -13.18
C TYR A 331 -1.44 -21.68 -11.69
N THR A 332 -0.55 -22.54 -11.25
CA THR A 332 -0.27 -22.78 -9.84
C THR A 332 1.22 -22.73 -9.57
N GLY A 333 1.63 -22.07 -8.52
CA GLY A 333 3.03 -21.93 -8.18
C GLY A 333 3.25 -21.66 -6.71
N TYR A 334 4.51 -21.63 -6.31
CA TYR A 334 4.92 -21.27 -4.96
C TYR A 334 6.30 -20.64 -4.95
N GLY A 335 6.67 -20.00 -3.84
CA GLY A 335 7.93 -19.31 -3.72
C GLY A 335 8.63 -19.57 -2.41
N ALA A 336 9.90 -19.14 -2.37
CA ALA A 336 10.74 -19.14 -1.19
C ALA A 336 11.55 -17.84 -1.12
N GLU A 337 11.82 -17.41 0.09
CA GLU A 337 12.69 -16.27 0.40
C GLU A 337 13.74 -16.72 1.43
N LEU A 338 15.01 -16.50 1.11
CA LEU A 338 16.14 -16.75 2.00
C LEU A 338 16.80 -15.42 2.36
N ARG A 339 16.71 -15.03 3.62
CA ARG A 339 17.43 -13.88 4.18
C ARG A 339 18.73 -14.34 4.80
N LEU A 340 19.84 -13.82 4.31
CA LEU A 340 21.17 -14.27 4.76
C LEU A 340 21.58 -13.68 6.12
N ARG A 341 20.90 -12.63 6.61
CA ARG A 341 21.10 -12.03 7.93
C ARG A 341 22.58 -11.75 8.24
N ASP A 342 23.14 -12.32 9.32
CA ASP A 342 24.55 -12.10 9.72
C ASP A 342 25.55 -12.67 8.73
N ALA A 343 25.20 -13.68 7.95
CA ALA A 343 26.09 -14.27 6.95
C ALA A 343 26.37 -13.30 5.79
N ALA A 344 25.38 -12.49 5.41
CA ALA A 344 25.52 -11.40 4.44
C ALA A 344 24.44 -10.33 4.70
N PRO A 345 24.72 -9.32 5.53
CA PRO A 345 23.75 -8.32 5.93
C PRO A 345 23.12 -7.58 4.75
N GLY A 346 21.78 -7.51 4.75
CA GLY A 346 21.01 -6.85 3.70
C GLY A 346 20.80 -7.68 2.44
N VAL A 347 21.33 -8.90 2.35
CA VAL A 347 21.12 -9.79 1.21
C VAL A 347 19.89 -10.67 1.41
N THR A 348 19.02 -10.64 0.40
CA THR A 348 17.82 -11.47 0.32
C THR A 348 17.78 -12.18 -1.02
N LEU A 349 17.61 -13.49 -1.01
CA LEU A 349 17.40 -14.31 -2.21
C LEU A 349 15.91 -14.67 -2.26
N ARG A 350 15.32 -14.54 -3.44
CA ARG A 350 13.91 -14.90 -3.67
C ARG A 350 13.80 -15.76 -4.91
N ALA A 351 12.94 -16.75 -4.85
CA ALA A 351 12.58 -17.56 -6.00
C ALA A 351 11.10 -17.92 -5.94
N ASN A 352 10.45 -17.95 -7.08
CA ASN A 352 9.14 -18.54 -7.27
C ASN A 352 9.13 -19.37 -8.54
N ALA A 353 8.42 -20.48 -8.51
CA ALA A 353 8.22 -21.34 -9.66
C ALA A 353 6.80 -21.90 -9.66
N GLY A 354 6.26 -22.17 -10.83
CA GLY A 354 4.94 -22.72 -10.99
C GLY A 354 4.74 -23.34 -12.37
N TRP A 355 3.54 -23.86 -12.55
CA TRP A 355 3.16 -24.59 -13.74
C TRP A 355 1.90 -24.01 -14.38
N ALA A 356 1.99 -23.70 -15.65
CA ALA A 356 0.88 -23.28 -16.51
C ALA A 356 0.22 -24.53 -17.12
N TRP A 357 -0.92 -24.95 -16.57
CA TRP A 357 -1.51 -26.27 -16.84
C TRP A 357 -2.00 -26.46 -18.28
N SER A 358 -2.62 -25.48 -18.89
CA SER A 358 -3.10 -25.60 -20.27
C SER A 358 -2.00 -25.38 -21.30
N GLU A 359 -0.97 -24.61 -20.97
CA GLU A 359 0.18 -24.37 -21.83
C GLU A 359 1.27 -25.46 -21.67
N MET A 360 1.19 -26.27 -20.60
CA MET A 360 2.20 -27.28 -20.22
C MET A 360 3.60 -26.68 -20.08
N THR A 361 3.71 -25.54 -19.42
CA THR A 361 4.93 -24.76 -19.38
C THR A 361 5.28 -24.37 -17.94
N ALA A 362 6.56 -24.57 -17.59
CA ALA A 362 7.12 -24.07 -16.34
C ALA A 362 7.45 -22.57 -16.47
N ARG A 363 7.07 -21.80 -15.47
CA ARG A 363 7.41 -20.39 -15.35
C ARG A 363 7.91 -20.09 -13.95
N GLY A 364 8.78 -19.12 -13.83
CA GLY A 364 9.32 -18.74 -12.53
C GLY A 364 10.33 -17.61 -12.63
N ARG A 365 10.64 -17.06 -11.49
CA ARG A 365 11.59 -15.95 -11.33
C ARG A 365 12.46 -16.19 -10.11
N ALA A 366 13.70 -15.75 -10.20
CA ALA A 366 14.63 -15.69 -9.09
C ALA A 366 15.26 -14.31 -9.02
N SER A 367 15.53 -13.83 -7.83
CA SER A 367 16.26 -12.58 -7.60
C SER A 367 17.19 -12.69 -6.40
N ALA A 368 18.29 -11.97 -6.48
CA ALA A 368 19.18 -11.67 -5.37
C ALA A 368 19.22 -10.15 -5.19
N GLU A 369 18.87 -9.68 -4.02
CA GLU A 369 18.81 -8.27 -3.68
C GLU A 369 19.78 -7.98 -2.54
N TRP A 370 20.57 -6.95 -2.68
CA TRP A 370 21.44 -6.44 -1.62
C TRP A 370 21.09 -4.99 -1.32
N ARG A 371 20.50 -4.77 -0.15
CA ARG A 371 20.10 -3.45 0.31
C ARG A 371 21.20 -2.81 1.13
N ARG A 372 21.62 -1.60 0.76
CA ARG A 372 22.59 -0.79 1.47
C ARG A 372 22.16 0.68 1.52
N GLY A 373 21.68 1.11 2.68
CA GLY A 373 21.16 2.47 2.86
C GLY A 373 19.96 2.75 1.94
N ALA A 374 20.03 3.81 1.15
CA ALA A 374 18.98 4.21 0.19
C ALA A 374 19.05 3.45 -1.14
N SER A 375 20.03 2.55 -1.33
CA SER A 375 20.24 1.83 -2.57
C SER A 375 19.97 0.33 -2.41
N THR A 376 19.40 -0.29 -3.43
CA THR A 376 19.24 -1.74 -3.55
C THR A 376 19.88 -2.19 -4.86
N TYR A 377 20.81 -3.10 -4.77
CA TYR A 377 21.44 -3.76 -5.93
C TYR A 377 20.69 -5.06 -6.20
N LEU A 378 20.39 -5.32 -7.45
CA LEU A 378 19.52 -6.41 -7.86
C LEU A 378 20.17 -7.24 -8.96
N VAL A 379 20.06 -8.56 -8.82
CA VAL A 379 20.24 -9.53 -9.91
C VAL A 379 18.95 -10.30 -10.01
N ARG A 380 18.35 -10.37 -11.20
CA ARG A 380 17.14 -11.17 -11.39
C ARG A 380 17.19 -11.95 -12.69
N ALA A 381 16.55 -13.11 -12.68
CA ALA A 381 16.33 -13.91 -13.87
C ALA A 381 14.98 -14.61 -13.81
N GLY A 382 14.36 -14.87 -14.94
CA GLY A 382 13.11 -15.58 -14.97
C GLY A 382 12.52 -15.75 -16.35
N ARG A 383 11.46 -16.55 -16.38
CA ARG A 383 10.53 -16.68 -17.49
C ARG A 383 9.15 -16.33 -17.00
N SER A 384 8.52 -15.33 -17.59
CA SER A 384 7.20 -14.84 -17.21
C SER A 384 6.31 -14.61 -18.43
N LEU A 385 5.01 -14.63 -18.20
CA LEU A 385 4.03 -14.14 -19.13
C LEU A 385 3.81 -12.66 -18.89
N ASP A 386 4.47 -11.80 -19.67
CA ASP A 386 4.41 -10.36 -19.52
C ASP A 386 3.25 -9.75 -20.31
N LEU A 387 2.69 -8.66 -19.78
CA LEU A 387 1.56 -7.95 -20.39
C LEU A 387 2.07 -6.88 -21.36
N THR A 388 1.43 -6.80 -22.53
CA THR A 388 1.71 -5.76 -23.54
C THR A 388 0.71 -4.60 -23.49
N ASN A 389 -0.17 -4.52 -22.49
CA ASN A 389 -1.12 -3.43 -22.34
C ASN A 389 -0.42 -2.16 -21.81
N ASP A 390 -0.79 -1.01 -22.38
CA ASP A 390 -0.17 0.28 -22.09
C ASP A 390 -0.95 1.13 -21.09
N PHE A 391 -0.24 2.08 -20.48
CA PHE A 391 -0.80 3.09 -19.57
C PHE A 391 -1.66 2.51 -18.46
N ARG A 392 -1.29 1.31 -17.98
CA ARG A 392 -1.99 0.61 -16.89
C ARG A 392 -1.78 1.29 -15.55
N SER A 393 -2.69 1.04 -14.61
CA SER A 393 -2.42 1.26 -13.20
C SER A 393 -1.30 0.33 -12.73
N ILE A 394 -0.50 0.74 -11.77
CA ILE A 394 0.51 -0.13 -11.15
C ILE A 394 -0.12 -1.29 -10.37
N PHE A 395 -1.39 -1.16 -9.99
CA PHE A 395 -2.17 -2.23 -9.33
C PHE A 395 -2.72 -3.25 -10.31
N ASP A 396 -2.71 -2.94 -11.60
CA ASP A 396 -3.14 -3.87 -12.65
C ASP A 396 -2.05 -4.92 -12.89
N SER A 397 -2.22 -6.05 -12.26
CA SER A 397 -1.32 -7.19 -12.36
C SER A 397 -1.73 -8.20 -13.45
N GLY A 398 -2.74 -7.87 -14.27
CA GLY A 398 -3.24 -8.73 -15.32
C GLY A 398 -4.47 -9.53 -14.90
N SER A 399 -4.83 -10.51 -15.73
CA SER A 399 -5.98 -11.36 -15.48
C SER A 399 -5.71 -12.30 -14.29
N THR A 400 -6.60 -12.27 -13.31
CA THR A 400 -6.52 -13.13 -12.12
C THR A 400 -7.60 -14.22 -12.15
N MET A 401 -8.85 -13.81 -12.15
CA MET A 401 -10.03 -14.69 -12.10
C MET A 401 -11.04 -14.34 -13.21
N GLY A 402 -10.81 -13.27 -13.94
CA GLY A 402 -11.71 -12.83 -15.01
C GLY A 402 -12.04 -13.90 -16.05
N PRO A 403 -11.07 -14.72 -16.49
CA PRO A 403 -11.33 -15.78 -17.47
C PRO A 403 -12.30 -16.86 -16.99
N ILE A 404 -12.45 -17.07 -15.69
CA ILE A 404 -13.48 -17.96 -15.15
C ILE A 404 -14.86 -17.50 -15.61
N PHE A 405 -15.06 -16.18 -15.71
CA PHE A 405 -16.32 -15.53 -16.11
C PHE A 405 -16.31 -15.09 -17.58
N GLY A 406 -15.37 -15.55 -18.40
CA GLY A 406 -15.27 -15.23 -19.82
C GLY A 406 -14.63 -13.88 -20.14
N ALA A 407 -13.93 -13.24 -19.22
CA ALA A 407 -13.33 -11.93 -19.39
C ALA A 407 -11.79 -11.97 -19.25
N ASP A 408 -11.08 -11.97 -20.39
CA ASP A 408 -9.62 -11.75 -20.43
C ASP A 408 -9.28 -10.69 -21.48
N ASN A 409 -9.00 -9.48 -21.01
CA ASN A 409 -8.74 -8.30 -21.82
C ASN A 409 -7.25 -7.92 -21.84
N TYR A 410 -6.35 -8.87 -21.71
CA TYR A 410 -4.91 -8.65 -21.77
C TYR A 410 -4.29 -9.34 -22.96
N ASP A 411 -3.15 -8.84 -23.43
CA ASP A 411 -2.29 -9.51 -24.38
C ASP A 411 -0.95 -9.81 -23.72
N TYR A 412 -0.35 -10.89 -24.16
CA TYR A 412 0.75 -11.51 -23.45
C TYR A 412 1.93 -11.77 -24.38
N VAL A 413 3.13 -11.74 -23.79
CA VAL A 413 4.38 -12.18 -24.40
C VAL A 413 5.10 -13.12 -23.43
N ASP A 414 5.62 -14.25 -23.92
CA ASP A 414 6.50 -15.12 -23.13
C ASP A 414 7.89 -14.50 -23.11
N ARG A 415 8.25 -13.90 -21.98
CA ARG A 415 9.55 -13.22 -21.82
C ARG A 415 10.46 -14.01 -20.91
N ARG A 416 11.68 -14.22 -21.40
CA ARG A 416 12.82 -14.62 -20.56
C ARG A 416 13.73 -13.43 -20.38
N LEU A 417 14.12 -13.15 -19.15
CA LEU A 417 14.94 -11.99 -18.81
C LEU A 417 15.94 -12.41 -17.75
N ALA A 418 17.20 -11.94 -17.93
CA ALA A 418 18.17 -11.86 -16.85
C ALA A 418 18.68 -10.42 -16.80
N ALA A 419 18.73 -9.80 -15.65
CA ALA A 419 19.11 -8.40 -15.51
C ALA A 419 19.86 -8.13 -14.22
N LEU A 420 20.78 -7.17 -14.32
CA LEU A 420 21.39 -6.49 -13.20
C LEU A 420 20.69 -5.15 -13.02
N GLY A 421 20.50 -4.71 -11.80
CA GLY A 421 19.82 -3.45 -11.53
C GLY A 421 20.31 -2.73 -10.28
N ILE A 422 20.00 -1.46 -10.25
CA ILE A 422 20.13 -0.62 -9.06
C ILE A 422 18.86 0.19 -8.91
N TRP A 423 18.35 0.22 -7.69
CA TRP A 423 17.21 1.03 -7.29
C TRP A 423 17.66 1.96 -6.17
N ARG A 424 17.29 3.22 -6.25
CA ARG A 424 17.74 4.23 -5.31
C ARG A 424 16.65 5.24 -5.01
N GLN A 425 16.40 5.45 -3.72
CA GLN A 425 15.59 6.57 -3.25
C GLN A 425 16.42 7.85 -3.30
N ILE A 426 15.87 8.91 -3.89
CA ILE A 426 16.52 10.19 -4.12
C ILE A 426 15.59 11.36 -3.73
N GLY A 427 16.17 12.55 -3.59
CA GLY A 427 15.45 13.77 -3.23
C GLY A 427 15.28 13.96 -1.73
N ALA A 428 14.87 15.17 -1.35
CA ALA A 428 14.54 15.52 0.02
C ALA A 428 13.35 14.66 0.50
N GLY A 429 13.46 14.07 1.68
CA GLY A 429 12.43 13.17 2.20
C GLY A 429 12.21 11.91 1.36
N ARG A 430 13.16 11.53 0.49
CA ARG A 430 13.05 10.37 -0.40
C ARG A 430 11.83 10.43 -1.32
N SER A 431 11.54 11.61 -1.82
CA SER A 431 10.36 11.91 -2.62
C SER A 431 10.37 11.27 -4.01
N ALA A 432 11.50 10.71 -4.45
CA ALA A 432 11.60 10.06 -5.75
C ALA A 432 12.36 8.72 -5.68
N ILE A 433 12.10 7.86 -6.65
CA ILE A 433 12.76 6.57 -6.80
C ILE A 433 13.29 6.44 -8.23
N LEU A 434 14.60 6.23 -8.33
CA LEU A 434 15.28 5.88 -9.58
C LEU A 434 15.51 4.37 -9.60
N ARG A 435 15.14 3.73 -10.72
CA ARG A 435 15.41 2.31 -11.00
C ARG A 435 16.13 2.20 -12.34
N VAL A 436 17.17 1.43 -12.41
CA VAL A 436 17.90 1.14 -13.66
C VAL A 436 18.17 -0.35 -13.71
N GLU A 437 17.90 -0.97 -14.85
CA GLU A 437 18.15 -2.39 -15.08
C GLU A 437 18.75 -2.61 -16.47
N SER A 438 19.60 -3.60 -16.60
CA SER A 438 20.20 -3.96 -17.87
C SER A 438 20.48 -5.46 -17.94
N GLY A 439 20.21 -6.08 -19.08
CA GLY A 439 20.49 -7.49 -19.29
C GLY A 439 19.85 -8.12 -20.51
N PRO A 440 20.21 -9.37 -20.83
CA PRO A 440 19.66 -10.11 -21.96
C PRO A 440 18.17 -10.47 -21.73
N ALA A 441 17.42 -10.38 -22.81
CA ALA A 441 16.01 -10.75 -22.85
C ALA A 441 15.68 -11.53 -24.13
N ARG A 442 14.63 -12.32 -24.07
CA ARG A 442 14.07 -13.04 -25.21
C ARG A 442 12.56 -12.99 -25.15
N ASP A 443 11.94 -12.53 -26.22
CA ASP A 443 10.48 -12.54 -26.40
C ASP A 443 10.04 -13.65 -27.34
N ARG A 444 8.96 -14.33 -26.99
CA ARG A 444 8.32 -15.34 -27.83
C ARG A 444 6.81 -15.16 -27.87
N THR A 445 6.22 -15.54 -28.98
CA THR A 445 4.78 -15.59 -29.19
C THR A 445 4.13 -16.63 -28.27
N VAL A 446 2.94 -16.32 -27.80
CA VAL A 446 2.07 -17.24 -27.06
C VAL A 446 0.70 -17.31 -27.71
N MET A 447 0.09 -18.46 -27.64
CA MET A 447 -1.23 -18.72 -28.19
C MET A 447 -2.26 -18.91 -27.07
N ARG A 448 -3.50 -18.60 -27.39
CA ARG A 448 -4.64 -18.94 -26.55
C ARG A 448 -4.74 -20.46 -26.37
N ARG A 449 -4.92 -20.91 -25.15
CA ARG A 449 -5.15 -22.33 -24.78
C ARG A 449 -6.56 -22.57 -24.27
N LEU A 450 -7.19 -21.56 -23.67
CA LEU A 450 -8.59 -21.63 -23.28
C LEU A 450 -9.45 -20.96 -24.36
N SER A 451 -10.45 -21.70 -24.85
CA SER A 451 -11.40 -21.17 -25.84
C SER A 451 -12.55 -20.42 -25.19
N ARG A 452 -12.95 -20.76 -23.96
CA ARG A 452 -14.13 -20.22 -23.26
C ARG A 452 -13.88 -20.08 -21.77
N GLY A 453 -14.69 -19.22 -21.13
CA GLY A 453 -14.76 -19.14 -19.66
C GLY A 453 -15.42 -20.40 -19.05
N LEU A 454 -15.12 -20.67 -17.78
CA LEU A 454 -15.62 -21.84 -17.08
C LEU A 454 -17.12 -21.72 -16.69
N VAL A 455 -17.60 -20.51 -16.38
CA VAL A 455 -18.93 -20.26 -15.82
C VAL A 455 -19.90 -19.62 -16.82
N ARG A 456 -19.43 -18.86 -17.79
CA ARG A 456 -20.26 -18.25 -18.85
C ARG A 456 -19.54 -18.35 -20.19
N GLY A 457 -19.97 -19.25 -21.02
CA GLY A 457 -19.27 -19.69 -22.22
C GLY A 457 -19.79 -19.23 -23.55
N ASP A 458 -20.68 -18.25 -23.64
CA ASP A 458 -21.31 -17.89 -24.92
C ASP A 458 -20.40 -17.11 -25.86
N SER A 459 -19.37 -16.42 -25.37
CA SER A 459 -18.35 -15.74 -26.16
C SER A 459 -16.97 -16.39 -25.98
N GLY A 460 -16.37 -16.80 -27.10
CA GLY A 460 -15.00 -17.33 -27.09
C GLY A 460 -13.97 -16.26 -26.74
N PHE A 461 -12.85 -16.67 -26.13
CA PHE A 461 -11.71 -15.77 -25.95
C PHE A 461 -11.09 -15.44 -27.32
N ARG A 462 -10.69 -14.18 -27.49
CA ARG A 462 -9.91 -13.75 -28.65
C ARG A 462 -8.50 -14.36 -28.64
N GLU A 463 -7.87 -14.44 -29.81
CA GLU A 463 -6.47 -14.80 -29.91
C GLU A 463 -5.55 -13.74 -29.27
N ASN A 464 -4.33 -14.13 -28.96
CA ASN A 464 -3.30 -13.21 -28.50
C ASN A 464 -2.77 -12.36 -29.67
N ARG A 465 -2.33 -11.14 -29.38
CA ARG A 465 -1.72 -10.26 -30.41
C ARG A 465 -0.42 -10.84 -30.94
N GLY A 466 -0.08 -10.49 -32.18
CA GLY A 466 1.20 -10.85 -32.79
C GLY A 466 2.38 -10.26 -32.03
N VAL A 467 3.41 -11.07 -31.86
CA VAL A 467 4.66 -10.72 -31.21
C VAL A 467 5.81 -11.05 -32.16
N ARG A 468 6.74 -10.11 -32.37
CA ARG A 468 7.98 -10.41 -33.06
C ARG A 468 8.94 -11.07 -32.07
N GLU A 469 9.32 -12.30 -32.36
CA GLU A 469 10.26 -13.07 -31.54
C GLU A 469 11.69 -12.57 -31.76
N GLY A 470 12.52 -12.71 -30.73
CA GLY A 470 13.93 -12.36 -30.84
C GLY A 470 14.67 -12.35 -29.53
N ASP A 471 15.98 -12.40 -29.67
CA ASP A 471 16.95 -12.22 -28.59
C ASP A 471 17.49 -10.79 -28.63
N TYR A 472 17.52 -10.13 -27.50
CA TYR A 472 17.96 -8.75 -27.41
C TYR A 472 18.55 -8.44 -26.04
N TRP A 473 19.31 -7.36 -25.97
CA TRP A 473 19.75 -6.77 -24.72
C TRP A 473 18.84 -5.61 -24.37
N ARG A 474 18.29 -5.65 -23.18
CA ARG A 474 17.34 -4.68 -22.66
C ARG A 474 18.01 -3.76 -21.67
N HIS A 475 17.87 -2.46 -21.84
CA HIS A 475 18.16 -1.43 -20.86
C HIS A 475 16.85 -0.77 -20.48
N TRP A 476 16.60 -0.67 -19.19
CA TRP A 476 15.40 -0.04 -18.69
C TRP A 476 15.73 0.90 -17.55
N ALA A 477 15.12 2.09 -17.54
CA ALA A 477 15.22 3.07 -16.48
C ALA A 477 13.84 3.63 -16.14
N SER A 478 13.60 3.91 -14.87
CA SER A 478 12.38 4.51 -14.36
C SER A 478 12.71 5.54 -13.31
N LEU A 479 12.15 6.73 -13.44
CA LEU A 479 12.16 7.77 -12.42
C LEU A 479 10.72 8.06 -12.01
N GLU A 480 10.42 7.83 -10.75
CA GLU A 480 9.09 8.06 -10.16
C GLU A 480 9.21 9.10 -9.06
N TRP A 481 8.47 10.19 -9.21
CA TRP A 481 8.39 11.29 -8.26
C TRP A 481 7.03 11.29 -7.58
N HIS A 482 7.02 11.41 -6.25
CA HIS A 482 5.84 11.22 -5.41
C HIS A 482 5.08 9.94 -5.75
N PRO A 483 5.69 8.78 -5.50
CA PRO A 483 5.13 7.48 -5.88
C PRO A 483 3.75 7.17 -5.25
N ASP A 484 3.47 7.76 -4.11
CA ASP A 484 2.19 7.68 -3.41
C ASP A 484 1.03 8.39 -4.15
N VAL A 485 1.35 9.32 -5.04
CA VAL A 485 0.39 9.99 -5.92
C VAL A 485 0.43 9.38 -7.32
N SER A 486 1.63 9.20 -7.91
CA SER A 486 1.80 8.65 -9.26
C SER A 486 1.29 7.21 -9.40
N ALA A 487 1.17 6.52 -8.29
CA ALA A 487 0.69 5.16 -8.18
C ALA A 487 -0.83 5.02 -8.02
N ASP A 488 -1.61 6.05 -8.29
CA ASP A 488 -3.07 6.05 -8.12
C ASP A 488 -3.52 5.85 -6.65
N PHE A 489 -2.73 6.30 -5.69
CA PHE A 489 -3.10 6.24 -4.28
C PHE A 489 -4.12 7.32 -3.88
N VAL A 490 -4.68 7.18 -2.69
CA VAL A 490 -5.74 8.07 -2.18
C VAL A 490 -5.27 9.50 -1.95
N ARG A 491 -3.97 9.72 -1.87
CA ARG A 491 -3.40 11.02 -1.48
C ARG A 491 -3.69 12.13 -2.46
N PRO A 492 -4.13 13.29 -1.96
CA PRO A 492 -4.08 14.52 -2.76
C PRO A 492 -2.62 14.90 -3.02
N GLY A 493 -2.37 15.49 -4.18
CA GLY A 493 -1.05 15.91 -4.59
C GLY A 493 -0.81 15.77 -6.07
N VAL A 494 0.46 15.91 -6.46
CA VAL A 494 0.93 15.72 -7.84
C VAL A 494 2.07 14.71 -7.81
N GLY A 495 2.04 13.74 -8.73
CA GLY A 495 3.09 12.74 -8.91
C GLY A 495 3.42 12.57 -10.39
N ALA A 496 4.61 12.07 -10.67
CA ALA A 496 5.07 11.84 -12.03
C ALA A 496 5.88 10.56 -12.14
N LEU A 497 5.84 9.94 -13.32
CA LEU A 497 6.61 8.75 -13.66
C LEU A 497 7.17 8.92 -15.07
N VAL A 498 8.44 8.60 -15.25
CA VAL A 498 9.09 8.50 -16.56
C VAL A 498 9.73 7.13 -16.65
N ASN A 499 9.43 6.39 -17.72
CA ASN A 499 10.05 5.12 -18.07
C ASN A 499 10.77 5.26 -19.40
N ALA A 500 11.99 4.78 -19.47
CA ALA A 500 12.77 4.67 -20.70
C ALA A 500 13.24 3.22 -20.87
N GLU A 501 13.03 2.65 -22.04
CA GLU A 501 13.48 1.33 -22.40
C GLU A 501 14.22 1.37 -23.74
N MET A 502 15.38 0.72 -23.82
CA MET A 502 16.17 0.59 -25.04
C MET A 502 16.50 -0.88 -25.24
N ALA A 503 16.38 -1.33 -26.46
CA ALA A 503 16.69 -2.71 -26.86
C ALA A 503 17.62 -2.73 -28.08
N HIS A 504 18.58 -3.66 -28.08
CA HIS A 504 19.46 -3.92 -29.20
C HIS A 504 19.73 -5.42 -29.35
N GLY A 505 19.77 -5.89 -30.57
CA GLY A 505 19.84 -7.30 -30.94
C GLY A 505 18.90 -7.58 -32.10
N ASP A 506 18.13 -8.67 -32.03
CA ASP A 506 17.07 -8.97 -33.00
C ASP A 506 15.95 -7.96 -32.93
N LEU A 507 15.63 -7.50 -31.71
CA LEU A 507 14.70 -6.40 -31.47
C LEU A 507 15.48 -5.11 -31.22
N ARG A 508 15.19 -4.07 -32.02
CA ARG A 508 15.87 -2.77 -31.93
C ARG A 508 14.85 -1.66 -31.83
N TYR A 509 14.78 -1.03 -30.67
CA TYR A 509 13.89 0.09 -30.39
C TYR A 509 14.36 0.91 -29.21
N ALA A 510 13.83 2.10 -29.10
CA ALA A 510 13.82 2.88 -27.87
C ALA A 510 12.39 3.32 -27.57
N ARG A 511 11.94 3.13 -26.35
CA ARG A 511 10.59 3.44 -25.90
C ARG A 511 10.66 4.36 -24.69
N LEU A 512 9.93 5.47 -24.76
CA LEU A 512 9.84 6.46 -23.69
C LEU A 512 8.38 6.62 -23.31
N GLU A 513 8.10 6.57 -22.01
CA GLU A 513 6.77 6.83 -21.44
C GLU A 513 6.86 7.88 -20.34
N GLY A 514 5.90 8.77 -20.31
CA GLY A 514 5.73 9.75 -19.25
C GLY A 514 4.30 9.70 -18.70
N ARG A 515 4.19 9.88 -17.41
CA ARG A 515 2.92 10.00 -16.69
C ARG A 515 2.97 11.18 -15.73
N VAL A 516 1.90 11.93 -15.67
CA VAL A 516 1.66 12.92 -14.61
C VAL A 516 0.27 12.65 -14.06
N MET A 517 0.14 12.67 -12.75
CA MET A 517 -1.12 12.51 -12.05
C MET A 517 -1.29 13.59 -11.00
N ALA A 518 -2.51 14.13 -10.89
CA ALA A 518 -2.88 15.09 -9.89
C ALA A 518 -4.22 14.70 -9.25
N ARG A 519 -4.31 14.86 -7.94
CA ARG A 519 -5.55 14.65 -7.17
C ARG A 519 -5.73 15.75 -6.16
N HIS A 520 -6.93 16.30 -6.09
CA HIS A 520 -7.31 17.32 -5.13
C HIS A 520 -8.70 17.03 -4.58
N SER A 521 -8.91 17.27 -3.28
CA SER A 521 -10.21 17.11 -2.65
C SER A 521 -10.58 18.38 -1.89
N ALA A 522 -11.76 18.90 -2.16
CA ALA A 522 -12.31 20.08 -1.51
C ALA A 522 -13.75 19.79 -1.08
N GLY A 523 -13.99 19.67 0.22
CA GLY A 523 -15.28 19.28 0.76
C GLY A 523 -15.76 17.92 0.19
N PRO A 524 -16.96 17.84 -0.38
CA PRO A 524 -17.51 16.61 -0.95
C PRO A 524 -16.96 16.29 -2.35
N VAL A 525 -16.21 17.21 -2.97
CA VAL A 525 -15.74 17.10 -4.35
C VAL A 525 -14.30 16.60 -4.36
N THR A 526 -14.03 15.58 -5.16
CA THR A 526 -12.68 15.12 -5.49
C THR A 526 -12.46 15.26 -6.99
N LEU A 527 -11.38 15.92 -7.35
CA LEU A 527 -10.89 16.06 -8.71
C LEU A 527 -9.66 15.17 -8.87
N ALA A 528 -9.62 14.38 -9.93
CA ALA A 528 -8.44 13.62 -10.29
C ALA A 528 -8.17 13.77 -11.79
N ALA A 529 -6.91 13.94 -12.15
CA ALA A 529 -6.47 14.06 -13.53
C ALA A 529 -5.21 13.24 -13.74
N ARG A 530 -5.09 12.60 -14.90
CA ARG A 530 -3.92 11.83 -15.29
C ARG A 530 -3.64 12.04 -16.78
N GLY A 531 -2.39 12.33 -17.10
CA GLY A 531 -1.89 12.37 -18.46
C GLY A 531 -0.81 11.30 -18.64
N ASP A 532 -0.93 10.51 -19.69
CA ASP A 532 0.11 9.57 -20.11
C ASP A 532 0.51 9.91 -21.55
N VAL A 533 1.80 9.87 -21.83
CA VAL A 533 2.36 10.03 -23.17
C VAL A 533 3.38 8.94 -23.44
N GLY A 534 3.52 8.55 -24.69
CA GLY A 534 4.50 7.56 -25.06
C GLY A 534 5.01 7.75 -26.48
N THR A 535 6.28 7.41 -26.71
CA THR A 535 6.90 7.42 -28.02
C THR A 535 7.80 6.21 -28.20
N LEU A 536 7.73 5.59 -29.36
CA LEU A 536 8.50 4.42 -29.76
C LEU A 536 9.35 4.80 -30.98
N LEU A 537 10.65 4.64 -30.86
CA LEU A 537 11.65 4.95 -31.85
C LEU A 537 12.32 3.66 -32.35
N GLY A 538 12.67 3.63 -33.62
CA GLY A 538 13.37 2.51 -34.25
C GLY A 538 13.02 2.40 -35.73
N ALA A 539 13.98 1.90 -36.53
CA ALA A 539 13.74 1.69 -37.96
C ALA A 539 12.71 0.58 -38.23
N SER A 540 12.66 -0.41 -37.34
CA SER A 540 11.70 -1.53 -37.43
C SER A 540 11.27 -1.93 -36.00
N PRO A 541 10.46 -1.10 -35.33
CA PRO A 541 10.03 -1.41 -33.96
C PRO A 541 9.17 -2.69 -33.94
N PRO A 542 9.26 -3.51 -32.87
CA PRO A 542 8.44 -4.71 -32.78
C PRO A 542 6.99 -4.38 -32.44
N PRO A 543 6.01 -5.14 -32.95
CA PRO A 543 4.59 -4.84 -32.81
C PRO A 543 4.12 -4.82 -31.34
N GLN A 544 4.67 -5.68 -30.48
CA GLN A 544 4.35 -5.73 -29.05
C GLN A 544 4.75 -4.48 -28.26
N GLN A 545 5.50 -3.57 -28.85
CA GLN A 545 5.92 -2.32 -28.21
C GLN A 545 5.12 -1.10 -28.68
N LEU A 546 4.26 -1.25 -29.70
CA LEU A 546 3.33 -0.20 -30.10
C LEU A 546 2.40 0.18 -28.93
N PHE A 547 2.09 1.47 -28.83
CA PHE A 547 1.12 1.95 -27.85
C PHE A 547 -0.30 1.67 -28.36
N GLU A 548 -1.13 1.07 -27.49
CA GLU A 548 -2.49 0.69 -27.86
C GLU A 548 -3.52 1.35 -26.93
N LEU A 549 -4.58 1.95 -27.51
CA LEU A 549 -5.69 2.59 -26.81
C LEU A 549 -7.02 1.94 -27.22
N GLY A 550 -7.94 1.88 -26.30
CA GLY A 550 -9.31 1.37 -26.49
C GLY A 550 -9.70 0.35 -25.43
N ARG A 551 -10.91 0.54 -24.85
CA ARG A 551 -11.51 -0.28 -23.80
C ARG A 551 -10.72 -0.39 -22.50
N ASN A 552 -11.28 -1.00 -21.50
CA ASN A 552 -10.74 -1.11 -20.15
C ASN A 552 -10.44 0.27 -19.51
N GLN A 553 -9.22 0.49 -19.15
CA GLN A 553 -8.79 1.74 -18.49
C GLN A 553 -8.52 2.89 -19.47
N ASN A 554 -8.52 2.61 -20.78
CA ASN A 554 -8.18 3.56 -21.83
C ASN A 554 -9.34 3.68 -22.83
N LEU A 555 -9.96 4.86 -22.94
CA LEU A 555 -11.04 5.14 -23.89
C LEU A 555 -12.18 4.09 -23.87
N PRO A 556 -12.90 3.92 -22.77
CA PRO A 556 -13.85 2.82 -22.58
C PRO A 556 -15.04 2.82 -23.53
N GLY A 557 -15.30 3.91 -24.25
CA GLY A 557 -16.33 4.00 -25.26
C GLY A 557 -15.99 3.32 -26.59
N TYR A 558 -14.73 2.96 -26.80
CA TYR A 558 -14.22 2.36 -28.06
C TYR A 558 -14.00 0.86 -27.92
N GLY A 559 -13.69 0.22 -29.04
CA GLY A 559 -13.36 -1.22 -29.08
C GLY A 559 -12.05 -1.52 -28.37
N TYR A 560 -11.86 -2.80 -28.02
CA TYR A 560 -10.63 -3.25 -27.35
C TYR A 560 -9.42 -3.02 -28.26
N LYS A 561 -8.42 -2.25 -27.76
CA LYS A 561 -7.20 -1.89 -28.48
C LYS A 561 -7.48 -1.45 -29.92
N GLU A 562 -8.54 -0.68 -30.10
CA GLU A 562 -8.96 -0.23 -31.44
C GLU A 562 -7.95 0.69 -32.10
N PHE A 563 -7.19 1.42 -31.29
CA PHE A 563 -6.18 2.35 -31.78
C PHE A 563 -4.79 1.92 -31.34
N ALA A 564 -3.83 2.06 -32.25
CA ALA A 564 -2.42 1.83 -31.95
C ALA A 564 -1.53 2.82 -32.70
N GLY A 565 -0.29 2.97 -32.25
CA GLY A 565 0.69 3.85 -32.87
C GLY A 565 2.08 3.73 -32.27
N THR A 566 3.05 4.35 -32.96
CA THR A 566 4.40 4.56 -32.40
C THR A 566 4.41 5.66 -31.35
N ASP A 567 3.43 6.58 -31.45
CA ASP A 567 3.21 7.65 -30.51
C ASP A 567 1.79 7.59 -30.00
N ALA A 568 1.63 7.86 -28.72
CA ALA A 568 0.33 7.94 -28.10
C ALA A 568 0.30 8.96 -26.97
N ALA A 569 -0.86 9.57 -26.80
CA ALA A 569 -1.14 10.40 -25.65
C ALA A 569 -2.56 10.14 -25.18
N ILE A 570 -2.79 10.15 -23.88
CA ILE A 570 -4.12 10.08 -23.29
C ILE A 570 -4.18 10.97 -22.06
N VAL A 571 -5.24 11.76 -21.97
CA VAL A 571 -5.58 12.56 -20.79
C VAL A 571 -6.89 12.05 -20.23
N ARG A 572 -6.94 11.88 -18.93
CA ARG A 572 -8.11 11.42 -18.19
C ARG A 572 -8.44 12.42 -17.11
N GLY A 573 -9.72 12.72 -16.96
CA GLY A 573 -10.23 13.56 -15.89
C GLY A 573 -11.42 12.89 -15.22
N LEU A 574 -11.50 12.99 -13.91
CA LEU A 574 -12.57 12.44 -13.08
C LEU A 574 -12.99 13.45 -12.03
N VAL A 575 -14.27 13.72 -11.96
CA VAL A 575 -14.91 14.49 -10.89
C VAL A 575 -15.79 13.54 -10.12
N MET A 576 -15.60 13.48 -8.80
CA MET A 576 -16.41 12.68 -7.89
C MET A 576 -17.08 13.59 -6.87
N TYR A 577 -18.38 13.42 -6.66
CA TYR A 577 -19.14 14.09 -5.64
C TYR A 577 -19.61 13.08 -4.59
N SER A 578 -19.07 13.16 -3.39
CA SER A 578 -19.45 12.27 -2.28
C SER A 578 -20.86 12.56 -1.79
N LEU A 579 -21.72 11.57 -1.80
CA LEU A 579 -23.14 11.74 -1.42
C LEU A 579 -23.37 11.94 0.08
N GLY A 580 -22.34 11.83 0.90
CA GLY A 580 -22.48 12.06 2.35
C GLY A 580 -23.13 10.92 3.13
N VAL A 581 -23.61 9.88 2.45
CA VAL A 581 -24.28 8.72 3.05
C VAL A 581 -23.32 7.54 3.16
N LEU A 582 -23.59 6.61 4.06
CA LEU A 582 -22.79 5.38 4.27
C LEU A 582 -21.30 5.65 4.49
N ARG A 583 -20.96 6.80 5.10
CA ARG A 583 -19.58 7.19 5.42
C ARG A 583 -19.03 6.45 6.63
N ALA A 584 -19.90 5.90 7.47
CA ALA A 584 -19.50 5.08 8.59
C ALA A 584 -19.52 3.59 8.21
N PRO A 585 -18.69 2.77 8.82
CA PRO A 585 -18.75 1.33 8.66
C PRO A 585 -20.11 0.77 9.07
N ILE A 586 -20.66 -0.12 8.26
CA ILE A 586 -21.97 -0.74 8.51
C ILE A 586 -21.74 -2.05 9.25
N ARG A 587 -22.41 -2.20 10.40
CA ARG A 587 -22.39 -3.46 11.15
C ARG A 587 -23.52 -4.39 10.70
N VAL A 588 -23.14 -5.57 10.19
CA VAL A 588 -24.05 -6.66 9.89
C VAL A 588 -23.71 -7.83 10.81
N ARG A 589 -24.47 -8.02 11.88
CA ARG A 589 -24.22 -9.05 12.93
C ARG A 589 -22.82 -8.97 13.53
N ARG A 590 -21.93 -9.93 13.18
CA ARG A 590 -20.52 -9.99 13.60
C ARG A 590 -19.55 -9.36 12.60
N TRP A 591 -20.03 -9.03 11.41
CA TRP A 591 -19.25 -8.47 10.33
C TRP A 591 -19.41 -6.96 10.29
N PHE A 592 -18.34 -6.29 9.97
CA PHE A 592 -18.36 -4.89 9.62
C PHE A 592 -18.07 -4.79 8.12
N LEU A 593 -18.94 -4.10 7.42
CA LEU A 593 -18.67 -3.67 6.05
C LEU A 593 -17.96 -2.32 6.10
N PRO A 594 -16.92 -2.09 5.26
CA PRO A 594 -16.28 -0.80 5.17
C PRO A 594 -17.29 0.28 4.84
N ALA A 595 -16.94 1.52 5.17
CA ALA A 595 -17.71 2.67 4.73
C ALA A 595 -17.82 2.63 3.21
N VAL A 596 -19.01 2.45 2.70
CA VAL A 596 -19.25 2.35 1.25
C VAL A 596 -18.94 3.69 0.57
N SER A 597 -19.24 4.80 1.29
CA SER A 597 -18.96 6.19 0.86
C SER A 597 -19.26 6.41 -0.61
N PRO A 598 -20.50 6.22 -1.06
CA PRO A 598 -20.84 6.32 -2.47
C PRO A 598 -20.63 7.75 -2.98
N ALA A 599 -20.09 7.84 -4.19
CA ALA A 599 -19.89 9.09 -4.90
C ALA A 599 -20.48 9.00 -6.31
N LEU A 600 -21.11 10.05 -6.76
CA LEU A 600 -21.39 10.27 -8.18
C LEU A 600 -20.09 10.59 -8.88
N ALA A 601 -19.87 10.00 -10.06
CA ALA A 601 -18.64 10.17 -10.81
C ALA A 601 -18.94 10.53 -12.26
N ILE A 602 -18.28 11.57 -12.74
CA ILE A 602 -18.28 11.97 -14.15
C ILE A 602 -16.84 12.03 -14.59
N GLY A 603 -16.53 11.33 -15.68
CA GLY A 603 -15.18 11.27 -16.23
C GLY A 603 -15.16 11.51 -17.74
N ALA A 604 -14.03 12.00 -18.20
CA ALA A 604 -13.72 12.10 -19.62
C ALA A 604 -12.29 11.60 -19.88
N GLN A 605 -12.11 10.92 -20.99
CA GLN A 605 -10.81 10.45 -21.44
C GLN A 605 -10.65 10.84 -22.91
N SER A 606 -9.55 11.51 -23.23
CA SER A 606 -9.22 11.93 -24.60
C SER A 606 -7.87 11.37 -24.98
N GLY A 607 -7.83 10.59 -26.05
CA GLY A 607 -6.64 9.90 -26.50
C GLY A 607 -6.34 10.10 -27.97
N TRP A 608 -5.07 9.95 -28.30
CA TRP A 608 -4.54 10.12 -29.64
C TRP A 608 -3.38 9.11 -29.89
N THR A 609 -3.32 8.58 -31.10
CA THR A 609 -2.22 7.72 -31.56
C THR A 609 -1.81 8.12 -32.99
N GLN A 610 -0.51 7.96 -33.28
CA GLN A 610 0.07 8.19 -34.60
C GLN A 610 1.15 7.15 -34.90
N VAL A 611 1.26 6.75 -36.16
CA VAL A 611 2.31 5.83 -36.63
C VAL A 611 3.33 6.60 -37.44
N ARG A 612 4.59 6.57 -37.01
CA ARG A 612 5.70 7.21 -37.73
C ARG A 612 6.44 6.23 -38.62
N GLY A 613 6.72 6.69 -39.85
CA GLY A 613 7.61 6.01 -40.78
C GLY A 613 7.13 4.66 -41.29
N ASN A 614 7.92 4.07 -42.18
CA ASN A 614 7.58 2.77 -42.79
C ASN A 614 7.70 1.62 -41.78
N GLY A 615 8.67 1.68 -40.86
CA GLY A 615 8.83 0.66 -39.82
C GLY A 615 7.67 0.59 -38.87
N GLY A 616 7.11 1.75 -38.47
CA GLY A 616 5.90 1.81 -37.65
C GLY A 616 4.69 1.23 -38.39
N ARG A 617 4.53 1.53 -39.67
CA ARG A 617 3.48 0.94 -40.51
C ARG A 617 3.61 -0.56 -40.63
N ALA A 618 4.84 -1.07 -40.84
CA ALA A 618 5.10 -2.50 -40.86
C ALA A 618 4.74 -3.18 -39.52
N ALA A 619 5.11 -2.56 -38.40
CA ALA A 619 4.75 -3.07 -37.08
C ALA A 619 3.23 -3.09 -36.84
N MET A 620 2.49 -2.10 -37.38
CA MET A 620 1.02 -2.10 -37.33
C MET A 620 0.41 -3.27 -38.12
N LEU A 621 0.97 -3.59 -39.28
CA LEU A 621 0.54 -4.76 -40.08
C LEU A 621 0.84 -6.05 -39.32
N GLU A 622 2.05 -6.20 -38.76
CA GLU A 622 2.42 -7.37 -37.98
C GLU A 622 1.51 -7.55 -36.74
N LEU A 623 1.13 -6.44 -36.08
CA LEU A 623 0.23 -6.48 -34.93
C LEU A 623 -1.12 -7.12 -35.27
N GLY A 624 -1.60 -6.94 -36.50
CA GLY A 624 -2.83 -7.53 -37.01
C GLY A 624 -2.70 -8.99 -37.44
N LEU A 625 -1.47 -9.49 -37.60
CA LEU A 625 -1.26 -10.90 -37.98
C LEU A 625 -1.49 -11.80 -36.76
N LEU A 626 -2.39 -12.74 -36.89
CA LEU A 626 -2.60 -13.78 -35.88
C LEU A 626 -1.46 -14.81 -36.00
N PRO A 627 -0.93 -15.31 -34.88
CA PRO A 627 -0.11 -16.51 -34.91
C PRO A 627 -0.96 -17.63 -35.52
N THR A 628 -0.51 -18.21 -36.63
CA THR A 628 -1.21 -19.32 -37.29
C THR A 628 -1.24 -20.50 -36.31
N PRO A 629 -2.40 -20.95 -35.86
CA PRO A 629 -2.46 -22.10 -34.99
C PRO A 629 -1.90 -23.33 -35.72
N PRO A 630 -0.99 -24.10 -35.13
CA PRO A 630 -0.66 -25.39 -35.66
C PRO A 630 -1.92 -26.27 -35.60
N GLN A 631 -2.54 -26.49 -36.74
CA GLN A 631 -3.60 -27.48 -36.96
C GLN A 631 -4.90 -27.31 -36.14
N LEU A 632 -5.63 -26.24 -36.36
CA LEU A 632 -7.07 -26.18 -36.09
C LEU A 632 -7.90 -26.37 -37.37
N ASP A 633 -7.30 -26.80 -38.49
CA ASP A 633 -8.01 -27.24 -39.70
C ASP A 633 -8.78 -28.53 -39.39
N GLY A 634 -10.01 -28.39 -38.96
CA GLY A 634 -10.92 -29.52 -38.77
C GLY A 634 -11.84 -29.48 -37.54
N ILE A 635 -11.75 -28.53 -36.67
CA ILE A 635 -12.70 -28.37 -35.56
C ILE A 635 -13.83 -27.43 -36.01
N GLN A 636 -14.89 -28.00 -36.59
CA GLN A 636 -16.14 -27.29 -36.86
C GLN A 636 -16.76 -26.84 -35.53
N GLY A 637 -17.07 -25.55 -35.42
CA GLY A 637 -17.89 -24.99 -34.34
C GLY A 637 -17.12 -24.16 -33.27
N VAL A 638 -15.88 -23.79 -33.49
CA VAL A 638 -15.22 -22.80 -32.64
C VAL A 638 -15.49 -21.41 -33.22
N ASP A 639 -16.46 -20.70 -32.63
CA ASP A 639 -16.65 -19.27 -32.90
C ASP A 639 -15.45 -18.49 -32.37
N VAL A 640 -14.50 -18.22 -33.27
CA VAL A 640 -13.36 -17.35 -32.96
C VAL A 640 -13.88 -15.93 -33.09
N THR A 641 -13.97 -15.24 -31.95
CA THR A 641 -14.26 -13.80 -31.93
C THR A 641 -13.20 -13.08 -32.77
N PRO A 642 -13.57 -12.40 -33.87
CA PRO A 642 -12.59 -11.77 -34.74
C PRO A 642 -11.80 -10.74 -33.94
N GLN A 643 -10.48 -10.77 -34.11
CA GLN A 643 -9.58 -9.81 -33.48
C GLN A 643 -9.85 -8.44 -34.10
N SER A 644 -10.02 -7.40 -33.25
CA SER A 644 -10.14 -6.04 -33.75
C SER A 644 -8.83 -5.60 -34.42
N VAL A 645 -8.89 -5.17 -35.68
CA VAL A 645 -7.76 -4.56 -36.35
C VAL A 645 -7.52 -3.20 -35.76
N SER A 646 -6.31 -2.98 -35.21
CA SER A 646 -5.90 -1.68 -34.69
C SER A 646 -5.63 -0.71 -35.83
N ARG A 647 -5.94 0.58 -35.61
CA ARG A 647 -5.71 1.68 -36.55
C ARG A 647 -5.20 2.90 -35.81
N GLU A 648 -4.66 3.86 -36.52
CA GLU A 648 -4.39 5.18 -35.95
C GLU A 648 -5.69 5.91 -35.61
N THR A 649 -5.61 6.82 -34.66
CA THR A 649 -6.71 7.75 -34.42
C THR A 649 -6.69 8.83 -35.54
N SER A 650 -7.81 9.11 -36.18
CA SER A 650 -7.94 10.30 -37.03
C SER A 650 -8.30 11.49 -36.14
N GLY A 651 -7.28 12.15 -35.55
CA GLY A 651 -7.48 13.18 -34.54
C GLY A 651 -7.68 12.63 -33.11
N VAL A 652 -8.07 13.50 -32.19
CA VAL A 652 -8.33 13.13 -30.79
C VAL A 652 -9.65 12.38 -30.67
N ARG A 653 -9.65 11.26 -29.94
CA ARG A 653 -10.82 10.45 -29.62
C ARG A 653 -11.21 10.62 -28.19
N THR A 654 -12.47 10.90 -27.90
CA THR A 654 -12.96 11.18 -26.55
C THR A 654 -14.04 10.19 -26.14
N SER A 655 -13.91 9.73 -24.91
CA SER A 655 -14.88 8.89 -24.21
C SER A 655 -15.34 9.58 -22.94
N VAL A 656 -16.64 9.58 -22.70
CA VAL A 656 -17.23 10.09 -21.47
C VAL A 656 -17.79 8.95 -20.64
N THR A 657 -17.72 9.09 -19.31
CA THR A 657 -18.20 8.12 -18.34
C THR A 657 -19.08 8.80 -17.32
N VAL A 658 -20.15 8.13 -16.91
CA VAL A 658 -21.03 8.57 -15.83
C VAL A 658 -21.39 7.36 -14.99
N GLY A 659 -21.35 7.49 -13.68
CA GLY A 659 -21.69 6.36 -12.81
C GLY A 659 -21.51 6.67 -11.34
N PHE A 660 -21.41 5.62 -10.58
CA PHE A 660 -21.15 5.64 -9.16
C PHE A 660 -19.79 5.03 -8.86
N ARG A 661 -19.11 5.62 -7.91
CA ARG A 661 -17.92 5.03 -7.32
C ARG A 661 -18.14 4.82 -5.82
N VAL A 662 -17.59 3.75 -5.31
CA VAL A 662 -17.65 3.40 -3.89
C VAL A 662 -16.27 3.08 -3.36
N PHE A 663 -16.13 3.01 -2.02
CA PHE A 663 -14.86 2.73 -1.35
C PHE A 663 -13.75 3.71 -1.74
N GLY A 664 -14.03 5.02 -1.66
CA GLY A 664 -13.07 6.06 -2.00
C GLY A 664 -12.70 6.14 -3.48
N GLY A 665 -13.53 5.57 -4.34
CA GLY A 665 -13.29 5.54 -5.79
C GLY A 665 -12.69 4.24 -6.31
N ALA A 666 -12.42 3.26 -5.44
CA ALA A 666 -11.77 2.01 -5.81
C ALA A 666 -12.62 1.10 -6.72
N VAL A 667 -13.93 1.15 -6.56
CA VAL A 667 -14.86 0.38 -7.39
C VAL A 667 -15.81 1.34 -8.07
N GLY A 668 -15.85 1.31 -9.39
CA GLY A 668 -16.75 2.09 -10.22
C GLY A 668 -17.73 1.22 -10.99
N VAL A 669 -18.99 1.62 -10.98
CA VAL A 669 -20.02 1.04 -11.85
C VAL A 669 -20.71 2.18 -12.57
N GLY A 670 -20.70 2.15 -13.89
CA GLY A 670 -21.25 3.23 -14.68
C GLY A 670 -21.42 2.85 -16.15
N MET A 671 -21.57 3.86 -16.95
CA MET A 671 -21.71 3.74 -18.39
C MET A 671 -20.69 4.63 -19.10
N ALA A 672 -20.15 4.12 -20.19
CA ALA A 672 -19.20 4.82 -21.04
C ALA A 672 -19.73 4.96 -22.48
N ARG A 673 -19.39 6.06 -23.12
CA ARG A 673 -19.75 6.34 -24.51
C ARG A 673 -18.65 7.09 -25.23
N ALA A 674 -18.40 6.73 -26.49
CA ALA A 674 -17.59 7.55 -27.40
C ALA A 674 -18.37 8.80 -27.84
N VAL A 675 -17.71 9.95 -27.86
CA VAL A 675 -18.36 11.23 -28.20
C VAL A 675 -18.61 11.36 -29.70
N ASP A 676 -17.69 10.83 -30.52
CA ASP A 676 -17.69 10.93 -31.99
C ASP A 676 -18.51 9.86 -32.69
N ARG A 677 -19.19 9.00 -31.96
CA ARG A 677 -19.97 7.90 -32.49
C ARG A 677 -21.39 7.88 -31.96
N ARG A 678 -22.33 7.49 -32.79
CA ARG A 678 -23.72 7.24 -32.38
C ARG A 678 -23.88 5.83 -31.75
N THR A 679 -22.80 5.27 -31.19
CA THR A 679 -22.88 4.01 -30.43
C THR A 679 -23.59 4.24 -29.10
N GLY A 680 -24.36 3.26 -28.66
CA GLY A 680 -25.04 3.30 -27.36
C GLY A 680 -24.07 3.35 -26.18
N TRP A 681 -24.61 3.61 -25.00
CA TRP A 681 -23.89 3.50 -23.74
C TRP A 681 -23.49 2.06 -23.47
N ARG A 682 -22.26 1.87 -22.98
CA ARG A 682 -21.73 0.55 -22.59
C ARG A 682 -21.55 0.50 -21.08
N LEU A 683 -21.90 -0.61 -20.47
CA LEU A 683 -21.63 -0.85 -19.05
C LEU A 683 -20.11 -0.86 -18.82
N LEU A 684 -19.71 -0.12 -17.82
CA LEU A 684 -18.34 -0.05 -17.34
C LEU A 684 -18.31 -0.50 -15.88
N VAL A 685 -17.52 -1.51 -15.59
CA VAL A 685 -17.17 -1.89 -14.23
C VAL A 685 -15.66 -1.70 -14.09
N ASP A 686 -15.26 -0.87 -13.17
CA ASP A 686 -13.87 -0.47 -12.99
C ASP A 686 -13.45 -0.74 -11.55
N PHE A 687 -12.33 -1.42 -11.40
CA PHE A 687 -11.69 -1.72 -10.11
C PHE A 687 -10.39 -0.92 -9.93
N SER A 688 -10.29 0.20 -10.59
CA SER A 688 -9.13 1.07 -10.52
C SER A 688 -9.38 2.21 -9.51
N PRO A 689 -8.51 2.39 -8.52
CA PRO A 689 -8.64 3.47 -7.53
C PRO A 689 -8.36 4.87 -8.10
N GLY A 690 -7.88 4.94 -9.34
CA GLY A 690 -7.48 6.17 -10.00
C GLY A 690 -8.29 6.51 -11.26
N VAL A 691 -7.79 7.50 -11.97
CA VAL A 691 -8.34 8.00 -13.24
C VAL A 691 -7.73 7.26 -14.43
#